data_d427cee2aa60ac4d37e92188e7bbf0ca
#
_entry.id   d427cee2aa60ac4d37e92188e7bbf0ca
#
_cell.length_a   1.000
_cell.length_b   1.000
_cell.length_c   1.000
_cell.angle_alpha   90.00
_cell.angle_beta   90.00
_cell.angle_gamma   90.00
#
_symmetry.space_group_name_H-M   'P 1'
#
loop_
_entity.id
_entity.type
_entity.pdbx_description
1 polymer ?
#
loop_
_entity_poly.entity_id
_entity_poly.type
_entity_poly.pdbx_seq_one_letter_code
_entity_poly.pdbx_strand_id
1 'polypeptide(L)'
;MQIRAWSRQLAGVAHPRPAIADFAEFRFGVRLWMASAPDALHQNRLSRETSPYLLQHQHNPVHWWPWGPDALAEAKRTNKPILLSVGYAACHWCHVMAHESFEDEATAAAMNELFVSIKVDREERPDIDQIYMNALHLLGAQGGWPLTMFLAPDGSPFWGGTYFPKTSQYGRVAFTDVLREVARIFRDEPNKIAQNRNSLVAKLAERARSDNPANIGITELDSAATSIARATDPVNGGLRGAPKFPQCAMLEFLWRAGARTKDDRFFLTTELALTRMSQGGIYDHLGGGYARYSVDDKWLVPHFEKMLYDNAQILDMLALDYARIKNPLFRERAAETVGWLRREMTTPEGGFASSLDADSEGEEGKFYVWSLKEIEHALGPADAAPYAAGDSAAFFAAKYNVSRNGNFENSNILNRLNGLADTSDEAGRLAMLRSLLQQERAKRVRPGLDDKVLADWNGLMIAALAHSAAAFDAPDWIELARTAFDFVARSMTQDDRLGHSWRAGRLLIPGLASDYAAMIRAALAIFEATGEQSYLDCALTWQHSLDAHYADADHGGYYLTANDAEGLIVRPHSTVDDAIPNHTGLIAQNLVRLAVLTGDDNCRSKADALFTALLPSAAENVFGHLSLLNALDLHLSGAEIVVVGEGARTDALLATARKLPHGTSIVLHAPSADVLSATHPARAKLYATTDGAAFVCRGQSCSLPVTESDVLVQMVASPAVERLKSQIGWPLRSDG
;
A
#
# COMPACT_ATOMS: atom_id res chain seq x y z
N MET A 1 -26.32 7.13 20.82
CA MET A 1 -26.71 6.34 22.00
C MET A 1 -27.68 5.20 21.65
N GLN A 2 -28.66 5.40 20.79
CA GLN A 2 -29.64 4.35 20.36
C GLN A 2 -29.02 3.26 19.46
N ILE A 3 -28.04 3.58 18.62
CA ILE A 3 -27.34 2.60 17.76
C ILE A 3 -26.58 1.57 18.59
N ARG A 4 -25.97 1.96 19.73
CA ARG A 4 -25.26 1.04 20.63
C ARG A 4 -26.20 0.07 21.39
N ALA A 5 -27.47 0.42 21.56
CA ALA A 5 -28.42 -0.45 22.24
C ALA A 5 -28.90 -1.61 21.33
N TRP A 6 -28.94 -1.37 20.03
CA TRP A 6 -29.35 -2.38 19.07
C TRP A 6 -28.26 -3.41 18.76
N SER A 7 -26.99 -2.95 18.66
CA SER A 7 -25.83 -3.85 18.52
C SER A 7 -25.70 -4.80 19.73
N ARG A 8 -26.16 -4.38 20.94
CA ARG A 8 -26.17 -5.24 22.14
C ARG A 8 -27.24 -6.33 22.10
N GLN A 9 -28.31 -6.18 21.34
CA GLN A 9 -29.37 -7.17 21.26
C GLN A 9 -29.03 -8.35 20.31
N LEU A 10 -28.20 -8.09 19.27
CA LEU A 10 -27.61 -9.12 18.41
C LEU A 10 -26.21 -9.55 18.86
N ALA A 11 -25.50 -8.68 19.56
CA ALA A 11 -24.17 -8.92 20.12
C ALA A 11 -24.25 -9.23 21.63
N GLY A 12 -25.05 -10.17 22.04
CA GLY A 12 -25.13 -10.66 23.44
C GLY A 12 -23.82 -11.29 23.96
N VAL A 13 -22.64 -10.91 23.41
CA VAL A 13 -21.34 -11.48 23.75
C VAL A 13 -20.31 -10.36 23.81
N ALA A 14 -19.75 -10.15 24.97
CA ALA A 14 -18.58 -9.30 25.18
C ALA A 14 -17.40 -9.85 24.36
N HIS A 15 -16.69 -8.97 23.65
CA HIS A 15 -15.45 -9.30 22.96
C HIS A 15 -14.35 -9.64 23.98
N PRO A 16 -13.85 -10.87 24.06
CA PRO A 16 -12.55 -11.11 24.67
C PRO A 16 -11.49 -10.71 23.66
N ARG A 17 -10.44 -10.03 24.13
CA ARG A 17 -9.18 -9.90 23.38
C ARG A 17 -8.72 -11.28 22.97
N PRO A 18 -8.23 -11.51 21.74
CA PRO A 18 -7.68 -12.80 21.37
C PRO A 18 -6.44 -13.06 22.24
N ALA A 19 -6.53 -14.00 23.15
CA ALA A 19 -5.37 -14.60 23.76
C ALA A 19 -4.71 -15.46 22.70
N ILE A 20 -3.45 -15.19 22.39
CA ILE A 20 -2.58 -16.02 21.59
C ILE A 20 -2.23 -17.25 22.45
N ALA A 21 -3.02 -18.29 22.34
CA ALA A 21 -2.66 -19.64 22.79
C ALA A 21 -3.62 -20.64 22.13
N ASP A 22 -3.02 -21.70 21.61
CA ASP A 22 -3.63 -22.91 21.10
C ASP A 22 -4.17 -22.93 19.66
N PHE A 23 -3.22 -22.87 18.69
CA PHE A 23 -3.38 -23.47 17.37
C PHE A 23 -2.74 -24.89 17.34
N ALA A 24 -3.20 -25.76 18.20
CA ALA A 24 -2.84 -27.17 18.10
C ALA A 24 -4.12 -27.99 17.95
N GLU A 25 -4.12 -28.80 16.90
CA GLU A 25 -5.09 -29.85 16.56
C GLU A 25 -6.28 -29.48 15.66
N PHE A 26 -6.02 -29.39 14.33
CA PHE A 26 -7.00 -29.82 13.34
C PHE A 26 -6.34 -30.77 12.32
N ARG A 27 -6.40 -32.07 12.58
CA ARG A 27 -6.15 -33.06 11.55
C ARG A 27 -7.46 -33.30 10.80
N PHE A 28 -7.58 -32.80 9.59
CA PHE A 28 -8.62 -33.21 8.66
C PHE A 28 -8.11 -34.39 7.82
N GLY A 29 -8.74 -35.55 8.03
CA GLY A 29 -8.53 -36.71 7.17
C GLY A 29 -9.16 -36.48 5.81
N VAL A 30 -8.34 -36.34 4.78
CA VAL A 30 -8.77 -36.34 3.38
C VAL A 30 -9.20 -37.75 2.99
N ARG A 31 -10.51 -38.00 2.84
CA ARG A 31 -11.03 -39.14 2.08
C ARG A 31 -11.03 -38.77 0.59
N LEU A 32 -10.17 -39.43 -0.16
CA LEU A 32 -10.25 -39.42 -1.63
C LEU A 32 -11.64 -39.97 -2.05
N TRP A 33 -12.44 -39.12 -2.63
CA TRP A 33 -13.62 -39.51 -3.40
C TRP A 33 -13.22 -39.63 -4.88
N MET A 34 -13.34 -40.85 -5.41
CA MET A 34 -13.25 -41.09 -6.84
C MET A 34 -14.46 -40.45 -7.53
N ALA A 35 -14.19 -39.55 -8.48
CA ALA A 35 -15.18 -38.80 -9.22
C ALA A 35 -15.99 -39.70 -10.18
N SER A 36 -17.30 -39.70 -10.05
CA SER A 36 -18.24 -39.94 -11.15
C SER A 36 -18.14 -38.80 -12.16
N ALA A 37 -18.46 -39.06 -13.46
CA ALA A 37 -18.38 -38.11 -14.56
C ALA A 37 -18.99 -36.73 -14.22
N PRO A 38 -18.45 -35.62 -14.74
CA PRO A 38 -18.85 -34.29 -14.29
C PRO A 38 -20.27 -33.99 -14.73
N ASP A 39 -21.20 -33.93 -13.77
CA ASP A 39 -22.37 -33.11 -13.91
C ASP A 39 -21.93 -31.69 -14.24
N ALA A 40 -22.60 -31.00 -15.18
CA ALA A 40 -22.26 -29.62 -15.51
C ALA A 40 -22.21 -28.80 -14.22
N LEU A 41 -20.99 -28.40 -13.82
CA LEU A 41 -20.74 -27.66 -12.57
C LEU A 41 -21.71 -26.48 -12.51
N HIS A 42 -22.47 -26.38 -11.41
CA HIS A 42 -23.32 -25.22 -11.16
C HIS A 42 -22.50 -23.94 -11.30
N GLN A 43 -22.95 -23.00 -12.13
CA GLN A 43 -22.32 -21.70 -12.28
C GLN A 43 -23.31 -20.62 -11.89
N ASN A 44 -22.94 -19.77 -10.95
CA ASN A 44 -23.66 -18.55 -10.63
C ASN A 44 -23.21 -17.38 -11.53
N ARG A 45 -23.73 -16.17 -11.29
CA ARG A 45 -23.47 -15.00 -12.16
C ARG A 45 -22.02 -14.51 -12.16
N LEU A 46 -21.24 -14.84 -11.13
CA LEU A 46 -19.83 -14.45 -11.02
C LEU A 46 -18.96 -15.10 -12.11
N SER A 47 -19.42 -16.16 -12.76
CA SER A 47 -18.71 -16.79 -13.89
C SER A 47 -18.51 -15.86 -15.10
N ARG A 48 -19.18 -14.71 -15.14
CA ARG A 48 -19.09 -13.70 -16.21
C ARG A 48 -18.15 -12.54 -15.85
N GLU A 49 -17.61 -12.55 -14.65
CA GLU A 49 -16.69 -11.52 -14.16
C GLU A 49 -15.25 -11.83 -14.54
N THR A 50 -14.37 -10.82 -14.42
CA THR A 50 -12.95 -10.98 -14.69
C THR A 50 -12.12 -11.03 -13.42
N SER A 51 -12.63 -10.54 -12.28
CA SER A 51 -11.92 -10.60 -10.99
C SER A 51 -11.59 -12.04 -10.60
N PRO A 52 -10.31 -12.39 -10.34
CA PRO A 52 -9.95 -13.70 -9.81
C PRO A 52 -10.70 -14.05 -8.52
N TYR A 53 -10.89 -13.09 -7.63
CA TYR A 53 -11.67 -13.28 -6.40
C TYR A 53 -13.13 -13.67 -6.67
N LEU A 54 -13.79 -12.97 -7.57
CA LEU A 54 -15.19 -13.32 -7.92
C LEU A 54 -15.28 -14.68 -8.59
N LEU A 55 -14.32 -15.00 -9.46
CA LEU A 55 -14.24 -16.30 -10.14
C LEU A 55 -14.01 -17.48 -9.18
N GLN A 56 -13.30 -17.29 -8.06
CA GLN A 56 -13.15 -18.29 -7.01
C GLN A 56 -14.52 -18.74 -6.45
N HIS A 57 -15.53 -17.88 -6.48
CA HIS A 57 -16.86 -18.13 -5.96
C HIS A 57 -17.90 -18.53 -7.03
N GLN A 58 -17.52 -18.67 -8.30
CA GLN A 58 -18.46 -18.93 -9.41
C GLN A 58 -19.20 -20.28 -9.31
N HIS A 59 -18.62 -21.24 -8.58
CA HIS A 59 -19.18 -22.59 -8.40
C HIS A 59 -19.86 -22.81 -7.04
N ASN A 60 -19.89 -21.79 -6.18
CA ASN A 60 -20.61 -21.92 -4.91
C ASN A 60 -22.11 -22.17 -5.17
N PRO A 61 -22.80 -22.96 -4.32
CA PRO A 61 -24.26 -23.15 -4.39
C PRO A 61 -25.05 -21.87 -4.06
N VAL A 62 -24.39 -20.83 -3.56
CA VAL A 62 -24.98 -19.49 -3.34
C VAL A 62 -25.23 -18.84 -4.69
N HIS A 63 -26.42 -18.24 -4.86
CA HIS A 63 -26.82 -17.48 -6.06
C HIS A 63 -26.18 -16.07 -6.06
N TRP A 64 -24.86 -16.02 -6.06
CA TRP A 64 -24.10 -14.78 -6.03
C TRP A 64 -24.41 -13.88 -7.23
N TRP A 65 -24.55 -12.58 -6.93
CA TRP A 65 -24.56 -11.48 -7.89
C TRP A 65 -23.24 -10.69 -7.75
N PRO A 66 -22.67 -10.18 -8.86
CA PRO A 66 -21.75 -9.07 -8.77
C PRO A 66 -22.50 -7.81 -8.33
N TRP A 67 -21.81 -6.82 -7.80
CA TRP A 67 -22.40 -5.51 -7.53
C TRP A 67 -22.81 -4.85 -8.85
N GLY A 68 -24.02 -4.30 -8.89
CA GLY A 68 -24.52 -3.58 -10.05
C GLY A 68 -26.02 -3.35 -10.02
N PRO A 69 -26.56 -2.62 -11.00
CA PRO A 69 -27.97 -2.24 -11.04
C PRO A 69 -28.93 -3.43 -11.07
N ASP A 70 -28.54 -4.54 -11.69
CA ASP A 70 -29.39 -5.75 -11.79
C ASP A 70 -29.61 -6.41 -10.43
N ALA A 71 -28.54 -6.47 -9.59
CA ALA A 71 -28.61 -7.01 -8.23
C ALA A 71 -29.51 -6.14 -7.33
N LEU A 72 -29.38 -4.82 -7.43
CA LEU A 72 -30.23 -3.87 -6.70
C LEU A 72 -31.67 -3.90 -7.18
N ALA A 73 -31.92 -4.05 -8.49
CA ALA A 73 -33.23 -4.21 -9.05
C ALA A 73 -33.90 -5.51 -8.56
N GLU A 74 -33.14 -6.61 -8.50
CA GLU A 74 -33.66 -7.89 -7.99
C GLU A 74 -34.04 -7.78 -6.51
N ALA A 75 -33.22 -7.12 -5.68
CA ALA A 75 -33.51 -6.89 -4.28
C ALA A 75 -34.81 -6.08 -4.09
N LYS A 76 -34.96 -5.02 -4.88
CA LYS A 76 -36.19 -4.20 -4.89
C LYS A 76 -37.41 -5.01 -5.37
N ARG A 77 -37.28 -5.79 -6.43
CA ARG A 77 -38.36 -6.61 -7.02
C ARG A 77 -38.88 -7.67 -6.05
N THR A 78 -37.96 -8.32 -5.32
CA THR A 78 -38.27 -9.39 -4.36
C THR A 78 -38.54 -8.87 -2.96
N ASN A 79 -38.30 -7.60 -2.70
CA ASN A 79 -38.32 -6.98 -1.36
C ASN A 79 -37.51 -7.77 -0.34
N LYS A 80 -36.35 -8.34 -0.78
CA LYS A 80 -35.42 -9.03 0.09
C LYS A 80 -34.29 -8.09 0.52
N PRO A 81 -33.77 -8.21 1.75
CA PRO A 81 -32.55 -7.53 2.14
C PRO A 81 -31.37 -8.08 1.32
N ILE A 82 -30.33 -7.25 1.19
CA ILE A 82 -29.09 -7.65 0.51
C ILE A 82 -28.13 -8.18 1.57
N LEU A 83 -27.51 -9.31 1.28
CA LEU A 83 -26.31 -9.81 1.97
C LEU A 83 -25.10 -9.44 1.12
N LEU A 84 -24.35 -8.44 1.55
CA LEU A 84 -23.12 -8.00 0.88
C LEU A 84 -21.91 -8.67 1.53
N SER A 85 -21.12 -9.38 0.75
CA SER A 85 -19.84 -9.98 1.16
C SER A 85 -18.71 -9.36 0.36
N VAL A 86 -17.80 -8.66 1.06
CA VAL A 86 -16.63 -7.99 0.47
C VAL A 86 -15.36 -8.68 0.93
N GLY A 87 -14.42 -8.90 0.02
CA GLY A 87 -13.11 -9.50 0.29
C GLY A 87 -12.17 -9.31 -0.90
N TYR A 88 -11.09 -10.08 -0.95
CA TYR A 88 -10.08 -10.06 -2.03
C TYR A 88 -9.42 -11.43 -2.18
N ALA A 89 -8.72 -11.66 -3.29
CA ALA A 89 -8.25 -12.98 -3.70
C ALA A 89 -7.25 -13.61 -2.73
N ALA A 90 -6.33 -12.83 -2.18
CA ALA A 90 -5.28 -13.31 -1.27
C ALA A 90 -5.73 -13.40 0.21
N CYS A 91 -7.01 -13.19 0.51
CA CYS A 91 -7.55 -13.08 1.87
C CYS A 91 -7.80 -14.45 2.50
N HIS A 92 -6.92 -14.94 3.37
CA HIS A 92 -7.06 -16.24 4.08
C HIS A 92 -8.44 -16.40 4.76
N TRP A 93 -8.89 -15.43 5.59
CA TRP A 93 -10.18 -15.53 6.27
C TRP A 93 -11.38 -15.49 5.33
N CYS A 94 -11.22 -14.94 4.12
CA CYS A 94 -12.24 -15.04 3.08
C CYS A 94 -12.35 -16.48 2.53
N HIS A 95 -11.22 -17.17 2.37
CA HIS A 95 -11.18 -18.58 1.99
C HIS A 95 -11.79 -19.46 3.09
N VAL A 96 -11.44 -19.24 4.36
CA VAL A 96 -12.04 -19.95 5.48
C VAL A 96 -13.56 -19.82 5.46
N MET A 97 -14.11 -18.60 5.32
CA MET A 97 -15.56 -18.40 5.28
C MET A 97 -16.20 -19.02 4.04
N ALA A 98 -15.51 -19.06 2.89
CA ALA A 98 -15.96 -19.70 1.68
C ALA A 98 -16.14 -21.21 1.88
N HIS A 99 -15.10 -21.89 2.38
CA HIS A 99 -15.13 -23.35 2.60
C HIS A 99 -16.11 -23.76 3.70
N GLU A 100 -16.19 -23.00 4.79
CA GLU A 100 -17.10 -23.32 5.88
C GLU A 100 -18.58 -23.06 5.56
N SER A 101 -18.88 -21.96 4.84
CA SER A 101 -20.24 -21.43 4.73
C SER A 101 -20.76 -21.33 3.29
N PHE A 102 -19.95 -20.83 2.34
CA PHE A 102 -20.45 -20.55 0.98
C PHE A 102 -20.48 -21.78 0.08
N GLU A 103 -19.71 -22.82 0.41
CA GLU A 103 -19.71 -24.13 -0.25
C GLU A 103 -20.70 -25.11 0.42
N ASP A 104 -21.24 -24.77 1.60
CA ASP A 104 -22.22 -25.59 2.32
C ASP A 104 -23.64 -25.41 1.77
N GLU A 105 -24.21 -26.46 1.25
CA GLU A 105 -25.56 -26.47 0.65
C GLU A 105 -26.67 -25.94 1.58
N ALA A 106 -26.60 -26.28 2.88
CA ALA A 106 -27.62 -25.86 3.84
C ALA A 106 -27.54 -24.34 4.13
N THR A 107 -26.30 -23.82 4.26
CA THR A 107 -26.05 -22.40 4.45
C THR A 107 -26.44 -21.63 3.18
N ALA A 108 -26.03 -22.12 2.00
CA ALA A 108 -26.37 -21.53 0.72
C ALA A 108 -27.88 -21.50 0.49
N ALA A 109 -28.62 -22.55 0.84
CA ALA A 109 -30.09 -22.56 0.74
C ALA A 109 -30.73 -21.46 1.59
N ALA A 110 -30.26 -21.25 2.84
CA ALA A 110 -30.73 -20.15 3.70
C ALA A 110 -30.39 -18.77 3.10
N MET A 111 -29.18 -18.58 2.55
CA MET A 111 -28.76 -17.34 1.89
C MET A 111 -29.67 -17.04 0.68
N ASN A 112 -29.90 -18.02 -0.18
CA ASN A 112 -30.71 -17.89 -1.40
C ASN A 112 -32.19 -17.62 -1.10
N GLU A 113 -32.73 -18.24 -0.04
CA GLU A 113 -34.11 -18.03 0.40
C GLU A 113 -34.30 -16.62 0.95
N LEU A 114 -33.40 -16.17 1.83
CA LEU A 114 -33.63 -15.00 2.67
C LEU A 114 -33.09 -13.69 2.09
N PHE A 115 -32.09 -13.74 1.20
CA PHE A 115 -31.35 -12.58 0.72
C PHE A 115 -31.18 -12.54 -0.80
N VAL A 116 -30.85 -11.35 -1.32
CA VAL A 116 -30.07 -11.20 -2.56
C VAL A 116 -28.62 -11.09 -2.16
N SER A 117 -27.82 -12.13 -2.47
CA SER A 117 -26.43 -12.23 -2.06
C SER A 117 -25.53 -11.58 -3.10
N ILE A 118 -24.80 -10.51 -2.71
CA ILE A 118 -23.87 -9.77 -3.57
C ILE A 118 -22.43 -10.02 -3.09
N LYS A 119 -21.55 -10.35 -4.04
CA LYS A 119 -20.11 -10.52 -3.80
C LYS A 119 -19.34 -9.36 -4.43
N VAL A 120 -18.39 -8.78 -3.70
CA VAL A 120 -17.57 -7.65 -4.14
C VAL A 120 -16.09 -7.95 -3.91
N ASP A 121 -15.30 -7.74 -4.95
CA ASP A 121 -13.86 -7.63 -4.84
C ASP A 121 -13.51 -6.21 -4.41
N ARG A 122 -12.95 -6.06 -3.19
CA ARG A 122 -12.56 -4.74 -2.66
C ARG A 122 -11.47 -4.05 -3.47
N GLU A 123 -10.69 -4.84 -4.20
CA GLU A 123 -9.59 -4.31 -5.00
C GLU A 123 -10.09 -3.74 -6.33
N GLU A 124 -11.19 -4.27 -6.88
CA GLU A 124 -11.86 -3.68 -8.04
C GLU A 124 -12.86 -2.57 -7.65
N ARG A 125 -13.43 -2.66 -6.43
CA ARG A 125 -14.43 -1.70 -5.93
C ARG A 125 -14.08 -1.19 -4.53
N PRO A 126 -12.93 -0.51 -4.37
CA PRO A 126 -12.54 0.07 -3.09
C PRO A 126 -13.49 1.19 -2.63
N ASP A 127 -14.24 1.79 -3.53
CA ASP A 127 -15.30 2.75 -3.24
C ASP A 127 -16.44 2.10 -2.43
N ILE A 128 -16.87 0.90 -2.80
CA ILE A 128 -17.88 0.11 -2.09
C ILE A 128 -17.31 -0.37 -0.75
N ASP A 129 -16.11 -0.92 -0.74
CA ASP A 129 -15.42 -1.35 0.47
C ASP A 129 -15.36 -0.21 1.49
N GLN A 130 -14.90 0.98 1.07
CA GLN A 130 -14.78 2.15 1.95
C GLN A 130 -16.13 2.57 2.58
N ILE A 131 -17.21 2.63 1.78
CA ILE A 131 -18.52 3.00 2.27
C ILE A 131 -18.99 2.03 3.36
N TYR A 132 -18.93 0.73 3.10
CA TYR A 132 -19.50 -0.26 3.99
C TYR A 132 -18.59 -0.61 5.16
N MET A 133 -17.26 -0.46 5.02
CA MET A 133 -16.32 -0.53 6.14
C MET A 133 -16.55 0.64 7.11
N ASN A 134 -16.75 1.86 6.59
CA ASN A 134 -17.11 3.01 7.41
C ASN A 134 -18.46 2.84 8.11
N ALA A 135 -19.45 2.25 7.42
CA ALA A 135 -20.73 1.90 8.05
C ALA A 135 -20.54 0.91 9.21
N LEU A 136 -19.67 -0.09 9.05
CA LEU A 136 -19.34 -1.05 10.10
C LEU A 136 -18.68 -0.36 11.32
N HIS A 137 -17.72 0.54 11.08
CA HIS A 137 -17.09 1.34 12.14
C HIS A 137 -18.12 2.22 12.89
N LEU A 138 -19.06 2.84 12.17
CA LEU A 138 -20.15 3.62 12.79
C LEU A 138 -21.10 2.77 13.63
N LEU A 139 -21.23 1.49 13.36
CA LEU A 139 -21.92 0.51 14.22
C LEU A 139 -21.14 0.16 15.48
N GLY A 140 -19.87 0.60 15.59
CA GLY A 140 -18.98 0.35 16.72
C GLY A 140 -18.28 -1.00 16.66
N ALA A 141 -18.27 -1.65 15.52
CA ALA A 141 -17.53 -2.89 15.28
C ALA A 141 -16.12 -2.60 14.74
N GLN A 142 -15.20 -3.53 15.01
CA GLN A 142 -13.86 -3.50 14.41
C GLN A 142 -13.91 -3.94 12.94
N GLY A 143 -13.23 -3.22 12.06
CA GLY A 143 -13.12 -3.55 10.65
C GLY A 143 -12.25 -4.78 10.38
N GLY A 144 -12.32 -5.27 9.14
CA GLY A 144 -11.55 -6.40 8.61
C GLY A 144 -12.29 -7.18 7.53
N TRP A 145 -11.55 -8.03 6.83
CA TRP A 145 -12.12 -8.90 5.80
C TRP A 145 -12.08 -10.36 6.25
N PRO A 146 -13.11 -11.16 5.81
CA PRO A 146 -14.25 -10.75 4.96
C PRO A 146 -15.14 -9.73 5.68
N LEU A 147 -15.60 -8.72 4.94
CA LEU A 147 -16.62 -7.79 5.42
C LEU A 147 -18.00 -8.30 5.02
N THR A 148 -18.88 -8.49 6.00
CA THR A 148 -20.26 -8.95 5.80
C THR A 148 -21.25 -7.87 6.22
N MET A 149 -21.99 -7.31 5.27
CA MET A 149 -22.96 -6.25 5.54
C MET A 149 -24.37 -6.65 5.11
N PHE A 150 -25.36 -6.19 5.84
CA PHE A 150 -26.77 -6.35 5.52
C PHE A 150 -27.37 -5.00 5.14
N LEU A 151 -27.93 -4.95 3.91
CA LEU A 151 -28.41 -3.72 3.33
C LEU A 151 -29.90 -3.82 3.03
N ALA A 152 -30.58 -2.70 3.05
CA ALA A 152 -31.92 -2.57 2.46
C ALA A 152 -31.84 -2.71 0.93
N PRO A 153 -32.97 -2.94 0.22
CA PRO A 153 -32.99 -3.13 -1.23
C PRO A 153 -32.47 -1.94 -2.05
N ASP A 154 -32.32 -0.77 -1.44
CA ASP A 154 -31.74 0.43 -2.04
C ASP A 154 -30.22 0.54 -1.85
N GLY A 155 -29.58 -0.45 -1.21
CA GLY A 155 -28.16 -0.46 -0.90
C GLY A 155 -27.80 0.19 0.43
N SER A 156 -28.75 0.78 1.16
CA SER A 156 -28.46 1.44 2.45
C SER A 156 -28.16 0.43 3.56
N PRO A 157 -27.02 0.55 4.31
CA PRO A 157 -26.65 -0.41 5.32
C PRO A 157 -27.51 -0.24 6.58
N PHE A 158 -27.79 -1.36 7.27
CA PHE A 158 -28.46 -1.32 8.55
C PHE A 158 -27.80 -2.16 9.64
N TRP A 159 -26.96 -3.15 9.29
CA TRP A 159 -26.17 -3.95 10.22
C TRP A 159 -25.02 -4.68 9.48
N GLY A 160 -24.04 -5.20 10.24
CA GLY A 160 -22.92 -5.94 9.68
C GLY A 160 -21.94 -6.49 10.70
N GLY A 161 -20.92 -7.15 10.18
CA GLY A 161 -19.81 -7.71 10.91
C GLY A 161 -18.68 -8.10 9.94
N THR A 162 -17.72 -8.86 10.44
CA THR A 162 -16.65 -9.44 9.63
C THR A 162 -16.91 -10.93 9.39
N TYR A 163 -16.02 -11.80 9.80
CA TYR A 163 -16.15 -13.24 9.71
C TYR A 163 -17.24 -13.78 10.67
N PHE A 164 -18.09 -14.67 10.18
CA PHE A 164 -19.06 -15.45 10.94
C PHE A 164 -18.78 -16.95 10.76
N PRO A 165 -18.57 -17.71 11.85
CA PRO A 165 -18.32 -19.15 11.76
C PRO A 165 -19.57 -19.93 11.34
N LYS A 166 -19.42 -21.07 10.68
CA LYS A 166 -20.52 -21.97 10.32
C LYS A 166 -21.33 -22.44 11.53
N THR A 167 -20.63 -22.79 12.61
CA THR A 167 -21.21 -23.22 13.89
C THR A 167 -20.79 -22.27 15.01
N SER A 168 -21.63 -22.14 16.05
CA SER A 168 -21.30 -21.24 17.16
C SER A 168 -20.01 -21.68 17.87
N GLN A 169 -18.97 -20.85 17.79
CA GLN A 169 -17.66 -21.11 18.39
C GLN A 169 -16.95 -19.80 18.76
N TYR A 170 -16.01 -19.86 19.68
CA TYR A 170 -15.22 -18.70 20.14
C TYR A 170 -16.07 -17.51 20.59
N GLY A 171 -17.27 -17.77 21.15
CA GLY A 171 -18.21 -16.72 21.57
C GLY A 171 -18.92 -16.01 20.42
N ARG A 172 -18.79 -16.48 19.17
CA ARG A 172 -19.49 -15.98 18.00
C ARG A 172 -20.68 -16.87 17.66
N VAL A 173 -21.78 -16.25 17.22
CA VAL A 173 -23.03 -16.90 16.81
C VAL A 173 -22.82 -17.54 15.43
N ALA A 174 -23.46 -18.69 15.17
CA ALA A 174 -23.43 -19.38 13.88
C ALA A 174 -23.98 -18.46 12.75
N PHE A 175 -23.35 -18.52 11.57
CA PHE A 175 -23.75 -17.69 10.44
C PHE A 175 -25.20 -17.88 10.03
N THR A 176 -25.70 -19.12 10.01
CA THR A 176 -27.11 -19.41 9.67
C THR A 176 -28.10 -18.82 10.68
N ASP A 177 -27.74 -18.71 11.96
CA ASP A 177 -28.59 -18.07 12.96
C ASP A 177 -28.62 -16.56 12.80
N VAL A 178 -27.47 -15.97 12.44
CA VAL A 178 -27.39 -14.54 12.07
C VAL A 178 -28.29 -14.26 10.86
N LEU A 179 -28.19 -15.06 9.80
CA LEU A 179 -29.01 -14.90 8.59
C LEU A 179 -30.51 -14.90 8.91
N ARG A 180 -30.98 -15.91 9.69
CA ARG A 180 -32.40 -16.03 10.06
C ARG A 180 -32.86 -14.86 10.90
N GLU A 181 -32.07 -14.44 11.89
CA GLU A 181 -32.44 -13.35 12.78
C GLU A 181 -32.48 -12.00 12.05
N VAL A 182 -31.50 -11.71 11.18
CA VAL A 182 -31.50 -10.49 10.36
C VAL A 182 -32.71 -10.45 9.42
N ALA A 183 -33.01 -11.56 8.76
CA ALA A 183 -34.19 -11.64 7.88
C ALA A 183 -35.50 -11.48 8.67
N ARG A 184 -35.59 -12.05 9.88
CA ARG A 184 -36.75 -11.85 10.79
C ARG A 184 -36.92 -10.39 11.14
N ILE A 185 -35.86 -9.73 11.60
CA ILE A 185 -35.90 -8.31 12.00
C ILE A 185 -36.26 -7.43 10.80
N PHE A 186 -35.71 -7.70 9.64
CA PHE A 186 -36.01 -6.93 8.41
C PHE A 186 -37.48 -7.00 8.06
N ARG A 187 -38.13 -8.17 8.21
CA ARG A 187 -39.54 -8.39 7.93
C ARG A 187 -40.45 -7.84 9.02
N ASP A 188 -40.13 -8.12 10.29
CA ASP A 188 -41.03 -7.93 11.42
C ASP A 188 -40.87 -6.55 12.11
N GLU A 189 -39.72 -5.89 11.94
CA GLU A 189 -39.38 -4.61 12.59
C GLU A 189 -38.96 -3.51 11.57
N PRO A 190 -39.74 -3.23 10.51
CA PRO A 190 -39.34 -2.34 9.41
C PRO A 190 -39.03 -0.91 9.86
N ASN A 191 -39.72 -0.40 10.89
CA ASN A 191 -39.47 0.94 11.43
C ASN A 191 -38.09 1.05 12.09
N LYS A 192 -37.63 0.01 12.74
CA LYS A 192 -36.32 -0.06 13.36
C LYS A 192 -35.21 -0.11 12.32
N ILE A 193 -35.42 -0.89 11.25
CA ILE A 193 -34.51 -0.93 10.08
C ILE A 193 -34.42 0.46 9.44
N ALA A 194 -35.55 1.12 9.19
CA ALA A 194 -35.59 2.45 8.59
C ALA A 194 -34.85 3.50 9.44
N GLN A 195 -35.04 3.46 10.77
CA GLN A 195 -34.34 4.38 11.69
C GLN A 195 -32.82 4.19 11.67
N ASN A 196 -32.34 2.94 11.76
CA ASN A 196 -30.90 2.63 11.70
C ASN A 196 -30.28 3.03 10.37
N ARG A 197 -30.92 2.64 9.26
CA ARG A 197 -30.51 2.99 7.91
C ARG A 197 -30.35 4.50 7.75
N ASN A 198 -31.39 5.28 8.09
CA ASN A 198 -31.36 6.73 7.92
C ASN A 198 -30.26 7.37 8.79
N SER A 199 -30.06 6.87 10.02
CA SER A 199 -28.98 7.35 10.89
C SER A 199 -27.59 7.04 10.33
N LEU A 200 -27.38 5.84 9.76
CA LEU A 200 -26.08 5.47 9.19
C LEU A 200 -25.78 6.25 7.90
N VAL A 201 -26.77 6.36 7.01
CA VAL A 201 -26.59 7.13 5.76
C VAL A 201 -26.30 8.60 6.05
N ALA A 202 -27.03 9.21 7.00
CA ALA A 202 -26.76 10.59 7.42
C ALA A 202 -25.34 10.76 7.92
N LYS A 203 -24.85 9.84 8.77
CA LYS A 203 -23.48 9.89 9.30
C LYS A 203 -22.42 9.61 8.25
N LEU A 204 -22.68 8.73 7.30
CA LEU A 204 -21.77 8.49 6.16
C LEU A 204 -21.64 9.70 5.24
N ALA A 205 -22.73 10.50 5.14
CA ALA A 205 -22.74 11.75 4.38
C ALA A 205 -22.14 12.93 5.16
N GLU A 206 -22.06 12.82 6.50
CA GLU A 206 -21.41 13.84 7.33
C GLU A 206 -19.93 13.92 6.98
N ARG A 207 -19.45 15.12 6.71
CA ARG A 207 -18.04 15.40 6.66
C ARG A 207 -17.56 15.88 8.02
N ALA A 208 -16.47 15.33 8.49
CA ALA A 208 -15.76 15.89 9.61
C ALA A 208 -15.27 17.29 9.22
N ARG A 209 -16.04 18.31 9.59
CA ARG A 209 -15.57 19.70 9.57
C ARG A 209 -15.06 19.97 10.97
N SER A 210 -13.78 20.22 11.09
CA SER A 210 -13.29 20.93 12.25
C SER A 210 -13.54 22.41 12.01
N ASP A 211 -14.43 23.03 12.78
CA ASP A 211 -14.65 24.48 12.72
C ASP A 211 -13.45 25.28 13.27
N ASN A 212 -12.45 24.58 13.79
CA ASN A 212 -11.23 25.18 14.32
C ASN A 212 -10.17 25.22 13.22
N PRO A 213 -9.75 26.40 12.75
CA PRO A 213 -8.63 26.51 11.83
C PRO A 213 -7.39 25.92 12.50
N ALA A 214 -6.84 24.85 11.94
CA ALA A 214 -5.58 24.30 12.38
C ALA A 214 -4.45 24.84 11.51
N ASN A 215 -3.49 25.45 12.15
CA ASN A 215 -2.25 25.85 11.50
C ASN A 215 -1.16 24.85 11.92
N ILE A 216 -0.93 23.83 11.08
CA ILE A 216 0.17 22.89 11.28
C ILE A 216 1.38 23.44 10.52
N GLY A 217 2.39 23.89 11.27
CA GLY A 217 3.68 24.32 10.74
C GLY A 217 4.80 23.33 11.12
N ILE A 218 6.03 23.76 10.92
CA ILE A 218 7.23 22.93 11.20
C ILE A 218 7.26 22.48 12.68
N THR A 219 6.90 23.35 13.60
CA THR A 219 6.89 23.03 15.06
C THR A 219 5.91 21.92 15.39
N GLU A 220 4.73 21.94 14.81
CA GLU A 220 3.69 20.92 15.01
C GLU A 220 4.11 19.60 14.36
N LEU A 221 4.72 19.64 13.17
CA LEU A 221 5.29 18.44 12.51
C LEU A 221 6.39 17.80 13.37
N ASP A 222 7.29 18.59 13.97
CA ASP A 222 8.35 18.09 14.85
C ASP A 222 7.79 17.49 16.15
N SER A 223 6.76 18.12 16.72
CA SER A 223 6.06 17.62 17.89
C SER A 223 5.34 16.29 17.61
N ALA A 224 4.68 16.20 16.46
CA ALA A 224 4.03 14.98 15.97
C ALA A 224 5.03 13.85 15.78
N ALA A 225 6.16 14.12 15.11
CA ALA A 225 7.24 13.14 14.91
C ALA A 225 7.81 12.62 16.22
N THR A 226 8.01 13.51 17.22
CA THR A 226 8.46 13.13 18.57
C THR A 226 7.45 12.21 19.26
N SER A 227 6.15 12.47 19.11
CA SER A 227 5.10 11.65 19.70
C SER A 227 5.01 10.27 19.04
N ILE A 228 5.11 10.23 17.71
CA ILE A 228 5.11 8.98 16.93
C ILE A 228 6.34 8.14 17.27
N ALA A 229 7.53 8.73 17.33
CA ALA A 229 8.77 8.02 17.68
C ALA A 229 8.69 7.35 19.06
N ARG A 230 7.97 7.94 20.04
CA ARG A 230 7.73 7.32 21.35
C ARG A 230 6.82 6.10 21.29
N ALA A 231 5.95 6.01 20.29
CA ALA A 231 5.03 4.87 20.10
C ALA A 231 5.72 3.70 19.38
N THR A 232 6.92 3.89 18.80
CA THR A 232 7.66 2.83 18.11
C THR A 232 8.33 1.86 19.08
N ASP A 233 8.56 0.65 18.61
CA ASP A 233 9.29 -0.41 19.31
C ASP A 233 10.80 -0.16 19.19
N PRO A 234 11.53 0.08 20.31
CA PRO A 234 12.95 0.40 20.26
C PRO A 234 13.85 -0.83 20.03
N VAL A 235 13.30 -2.03 20.00
CA VAL A 235 14.03 -3.30 19.82
C VAL A 235 13.76 -3.91 18.44
N ASN A 236 12.49 -3.98 18.06
CA ASN A 236 12.10 -4.61 16.82
C ASN A 236 11.69 -3.62 15.71
N GLY A 237 11.63 -2.33 16.01
CA GLY A 237 11.16 -1.33 15.05
C GLY A 237 9.67 -1.41 14.76
N GLY A 238 9.13 -0.45 14.01
CA GLY A 238 7.70 -0.31 13.75
C GLY A 238 6.90 0.08 15.01
N LEU A 239 5.59 0.02 14.95
CA LEU A 239 4.75 0.25 16.13
C LEU A 239 4.87 -0.88 17.14
N ARG A 240 4.63 -0.57 18.42
CA ARG A 240 4.61 -1.58 19.50
C ARG A 240 3.39 -2.48 19.38
N GLY A 241 3.58 -3.75 19.76
CA GLY A 241 2.53 -4.77 19.80
C GLY A 241 2.44 -5.56 18.50
N ALA A 242 1.38 -6.36 18.40
CA ALA A 242 1.07 -7.22 17.27
C ALA A 242 -0.44 -7.14 16.94
N PRO A 243 -0.83 -7.35 15.68
CA PRO A 243 0.02 -7.54 14.50
C PRO A 243 0.81 -6.29 14.12
N LYS A 244 1.95 -6.47 13.41
CA LYS A 244 2.79 -5.37 12.93
C LYS A 244 2.65 -5.20 11.42
N PHE A 245 2.30 -3.98 10.99
CA PHE A 245 2.30 -3.55 9.59
C PHE A 245 3.51 -2.66 9.30
N PRO A 246 4.02 -2.63 8.05
CA PRO A 246 5.19 -1.81 7.67
C PRO A 246 5.02 -0.31 7.94
N GLN A 247 3.80 0.24 7.79
CA GLN A 247 3.47 1.66 8.07
C GLN A 247 4.43 2.65 7.37
N CYS A 248 4.64 2.47 6.06
CA CYS A 248 5.65 3.23 5.31
C CYS A 248 5.43 4.75 5.34
N ALA A 249 4.17 5.24 5.34
CA ALA A 249 3.89 6.67 5.50
C ALA A 249 4.40 7.24 6.83
N MET A 250 4.34 6.42 7.91
CA MET A 250 4.90 6.78 9.22
C MET A 250 6.43 6.80 9.19
N LEU A 251 7.06 5.79 8.56
CA LEU A 251 8.51 5.73 8.44
C LEU A 251 9.06 6.90 7.62
N GLU A 252 8.38 7.27 6.53
CA GLU A 252 8.72 8.45 5.72
C GLU A 252 8.59 9.73 6.55
N PHE A 253 7.52 9.88 7.34
CA PHE A 253 7.30 11.05 8.19
C PHE A 253 8.42 11.23 9.22
N LEU A 254 8.83 10.14 9.88
CA LEU A 254 9.95 10.13 10.81
C LEU A 254 11.27 10.44 10.09
N TRP A 255 11.52 9.83 8.94
CA TRP A 255 12.70 10.09 8.14
C TRP A 255 12.83 11.56 7.75
N ARG A 256 11.72 12.19 7.30
CA ARG A 256 11.64 13.63 6.98
C ARG A 256 11.91 14.50 8.20
N ALA A 257 11.38 14.13 9.37
CA ALA A 257 11.68 14.83 10.63
C ALA A 257 13.19 14.78 10.96
N GLY A 258 13.85 13.64 10.75
CA GLY A 258 15.31 13.53 10.87
C GLY A 258 16.05 14.44 9.90
N ALA A 259 15.60 14.50 8.64
CA ALA A 259 16.20 15.37 7.63
C ALA A 259 16.06 16.87 7.98
N ARG A 260 14.94 17.27 8.57
CA ARG A 260 14.63 18.64 8.95
C ARG A 260 15.30 19.08 10.25
N THR A 261 15.21 18.25 11.31
CA THR A 261 15.69 18.59 12.65
C THR A 261 17.17 18.26 12.89
N LYS A 262 17.75 17.38 12.06
CA LYS A 262 19.08 16.78 12.26
C LYS A 262 19.17 15.91 13.54
N ASP A 263 18.04 15.42 14.01
CA ASP A 263 17.98 14.50 15.13
C ASP A 263 18.07 13.05 14.62
N ASP A 264 19.19 12.42 14.87
CA ASP A 264 19.48 11.04 14.41
C ASP A 264 18.48 10.00 14.96
N ARG A 265 17.79 10.28 16.06
CA ARG A 265 16.80 9.36 16.63
C ARG A 265 15.70 8.99 15.63
N PHE A 266 15.26 9.95 14.81
CA PHE A 266 14.22 9.70 13.81
C PHE A 266 14.72 8.79 12.67
N PHE A 267 15.94 9.03 12.19
CA PHE A 267 16.57 8.17 11.20
C PHE A 267 16.81 6.76 11.74
N LEU A 268 17.37 6.64 12.95
CA LEU A 268 17.62 5.34 13.58
C LEU A 268 16.33 4.54 13.81
N THR A 269 15.22 5.21 14.11
CA THR A 269 13.90 4.55 14.25
C THR A 269 13.44 3.95 12.90
N THR A 270 13.59 4.68 11.81
CA THR A 270 13.26 4.21 10.46
C THR A 270 14.18 3.08 10.02
N GLU A 271 15.50 3.28 10.18
CA GLU A 271 16.53 2.28 9.84
C GLU A 271 16.34 0.97 10.60
N LEU A 272 16.03 1.05 11.90
CA LEU A 272 15.72 -0.14 12.72
C LEU A 272 14.52 -0.90 12.17
N ALA A 273 13.42 -0.22 11.84
CA ALA A 273 12.22 -0.85 11.31
C ALA A 273 12.50 -1.56 9.97
N LEU A 274 13.14 -0.86 9.02
CA LEU A 274 13.51 -1.43 7.71
C LEU A 274 14.50 -2.61 7.86
N THR A 275 15.47 -2.50 8.77
CA THR A 275 16.43 -3.58 9.04
C THR A 275 15.73 -4.80 9.61
N ARG A 276 14.87 -4.64 10.61
CA ARG A 276 14.19 -5.77 11.27
C ARG A 276 13.18 -6.45 10.35
N MET A 277 12.45 -5.69 9.53
CA MET A 277 11.62 -6.27 8.46
C MET A 277 12.48 -7.05 7.46
N SER A 278 13.62 -6.50 7.03
CA SER A 278 14.54 -7.13 6.06
C SER A 278 15.27 -8.35 6.60
N GLN A 279 15.34 -8.53 7.92
CA GLN A 279 15.89 -9.70 8.61
C GLN A 279 14.82 -10.71 9.01
N GLY A 280 13.57 -10.27 9.21
CA GLY A 280 12.47 -11.07 9.70
C GLY A 280 11.95 -12.09 8.71
N GLY A 281 11.03 -12.93 9.17
CA GLY A 281 10.32 -13.87 8.32
C GLY A 281 9.26 -13.22 7.43
N ILE A 282 8.93 -11.94 7.67
CA ILE A 282 8.07 -11.15 6.78
C ILE A 282 8.71 -10.95 5.40
N TYR A 283 10.06 -11.05 5.31
CA TYR A 283 10.80 -11.03 4.05
C TYR A 283 11.04 -12.47 3.56
N ASP A 284 10.75 -12.76 2.29
CA ASP A 284 11.05 -14.06 1.68
C ASP A 284 12.54 -14.16 1.32
N HIS A 285 13.33 -14.79 2.18
CA HIS A 285 14.77 -14.93 2.04
C HIS A 285 15.25 -15.81 0.87
N LEU A 286 14.35 -16.51 0.17
CA LEU A 286 14.67 -17.28 -1.03
C LEU A 286 14.23 -16.58 -2.31
N GLY A 287 12.98 -16.13 -2.36
CA GLY A 287 12.37 -15.57 -3.56
C GLY A 287 12.37 -14.06 -3.65
N GLY A 288 12.60 -13.37 -2.55
CA GLY A 288 12.45 -11.92 -2.46
C GLY A 288 11.01 -11.47 -2.28
N GLY A 289 10.83 -10.19 -2.02
CA GLY A 289 9.54 -9.59 -1.70
C GLY A 289 9.12 -9.77 -0.24
N TYR A 290 8.28 -8.85 0.23
CA TYR A 290 7.77 -8.80 1.60
C TYR A 290 6.32 -9.27 1.64
N ALA A 291 5.97 -10.04 2.67
CA ALA A 291 4.60 -10.32 3.03
C ALA A 291 3.96 -9.07 3.64
N ARG A 292 2.62 -9.03 3.70
CA ARG A 292 1.85 -7.85 4.04
C ARG A 292 2.06 -7.36 5.46
N TYR A 293 2.02 -8.25 6.46
CA TYR A 293 2.21 -7.93 7.87
C TYR A 293 2.74 -9.12 8.67
N SER A 294 3.23 -8.86 9.87
CA SER A 294 3.60 -9.89 10.84
C SER A 294 2.51 -10.05 11.90
N VAL A 295 2.14 -11.28 12.22
CA VAL A 295 1.17 -11.59 13.29
C VAL A 295 1.78 -11.47 14.68
N ASP A 296 3.13 -11.44 14.77
CA ASP A 296 3.89 -11.23 16.01
C ASP A 296 4.55 -9.84 16.08
N ASP A 297 5.15 -9.53 17.22
CA ASP A 297 5.82 -8.26 17.49
C ASP A 297 7.29 -8.20 17.03
N LYS A 298 7.83 -9.26 16.40
CA LYS A 298 9.26 -9.42 16.05
C LYS A 298 9.53 -9.49 14.56
N TRP A 299 8.51 -9.39 13.70
CA TRP A 299 8.57 -9.57 12.26
C TRP A 299 8.93 -11.02 11.83
N LEU A 300 8.68 -12.02 12.70
CA LEU A 300 9.04 -13.42 12.45
C LEU A 300 7.95 -14.16 11.67
N VAL A 301 6.72 -14.14 12.14
CA VAL A 301 5.61 -14.92 11.56
C VAL A 301 4.78 -13.99 10.68
N PRO A 302 4.89 -14.08 9.34
CA PRO A 302 4.10 -13.27 8.44
C PRO A 302 2.68 -13.84 8.28
N HIS A 303 1.74 -12.99 7.89
CA HIS A 303 0.61 -13.39 7.08
C HIS A 303 1.13 -13.45 5.64
N PHE A 304 1.14 -14.65 5.02
CA PHE A 304 2.01 -14.94 3.87
C PHE A 304 1.59 -14.29 2.53
N GLU A 305 0.48 -13.57 2.48
CA GLU A 305 0.10 -12.81 1.28
C GLU A 305 1.16 -11.75 0.91
N LYS A 306 1.45 -11.60 -0.38
CA LYS A 306 2.37 -10.57 -0.89
C LYS A 306 1.60 -9.61 -1.78
N MET A 307 1.44 -8.37 -1.33
CA MET A 307 0.74 -7.32 -2.06
C MET A 307 1.72 -6.46 -2.85
N LEU A 308 1.33 -6.03 -4.04
CA LEU A 308 2.16 -5.14 -4.87
C LEU A 308 2.44 -3.82 -4.15
N TYR A 309 1.41 -3.21 -3.53
CA TYR A 309 1.51 -1.91 -2.87
C TYR A 309 2.42 -1.91 -1.64
N ASP A 310 2.47 -2.99 -0.86
CA ASP A 310 3.38 -3.09 0.29
C ASP A 310 4.83 -3.14 -0.19
N ASN A 311 5.10 -3.95 -1.21
CA ASN A 311 6.42 -4.07 -1.81
C ASN A 311 6.87 -2.77 -2.49
N ALA A 312 5.95 -2.04 -3.12
CA ALA A 312 6.21 -0.72 -3.70
C ALA A 312 6.66 0.29 -2.63
N GLN A 313 5.90 0.40 -1.55
CA GLN A 313 6.19 1.35 -0.47
C GLN A 313 7.47 0.99 0.29
N ILE A 314 7.71 -0.29 0.56
CA ILE A 314 8.95 -0.73 1.21
C ILE A 314 10.16 -0.48 0.29
N LEU A 315 10.06 -0.77 -1.01
CA LEU A 315 11.13 -0.48 -1.98
C LEU A 315 11.47 1.02 -2.02
N ASP A 316 10.46 1.88 -2.01
CA ASP A 316 10.61 3.33 -1.99
C ASP A 316 11.34 3.81 -0.70
N MET A 317 10.97 3.24 0.46
CA MET A 317 11.62 3.52 1.74
C MET A 317 13.07 3.01 1.80
N LEU A 318 13.36 1.83 1.23
CA LEU A 318 14.73 1.32 1.12
C LEU A 318 15.59 2.25 0.27
N ALA A 319 15.06 2.78 -0.84
CA ALA A 319 15.75 3.75 -1.69
C ALA A 319 15.99 5.08 -0.96
N LEU A 320 14.98 5.57 -0.24
CA LEU A 320 15.04 6.82 0.51
C LEU A 320 16.14 6.78 1.58
N ASP A 321 16.19 5.73 2.40
CA ASP A 321 17.20 5.63 3.46
C ASP A 321 18.58 5.22 2.93
N TYR A 322 18.64 4.39 1.87
CA TYR A 322 19.89 4.08 1.19
C TYR A 322 20.57 5.32 0.60
N ALA A 323 19.80 6.29 0.10
CA ALA A 323 20.37 7.55 -0.39
C ALA A 323 21.21 8.25 0.70
N ARG A 324 20.86 8.09 1.99
CA ARG A 324 21.53 8.66 3.15
C ARG A 324 22.72 7.83 3.65
N ILE A 325 22.53 6.53 3.92
CA ILE A 325 23.50 5.72 4.68
C ILE A 325 24.24 4.65 3.88
N LYS A 326 23.83 4.39 2.64
CA LYS A 326 24.42 3.35 1.76
C LYS A 326 24.48 1.96 2.41
N ASN A 327 23.46 1.59 3.21
CA ASN A 327 23.38 0.30 3.87
C ASN A 327 23.32 -0.85 2.83
N PRO A 328 24.29 -1.78 2.80
CA PRO A 328 24.35 -2.85 1.80
C PRO A 328 23.15 -3.79 1.88
N LEU A 329 22.55 -4.00 3.08
CA LEU A 329 21.34 -4.78 3.24
C LEU A 329 20.19 -4.21 2.41
N PHE A 330 19.99 -2.89 2.43
CA PHE A 330 18.90 -2.25 1.70
C PHE A 330 19.08 -2.39 0.19
N ARG A 331 20.31 -2.30 -0.29
CA ARG A 331 20.62 -2.57 -1.71
C ARG A 331 20.29 -4.01 -2.09
N GLU A 332 20.70 -4.98 -1.27
CA GLU A 332 20.43 -6.41 -1.50
C GLU A 332 18.91 -6.68 -1.53
N ARG A 333 18.18 -6.20 -0.52
CA ARG A 333 16.73 -6.41 -0.43
C ARG A 333 15.96 -5.72 -1.55
N ALA A 334 16.37 -4.52 -1.95
CA ALA A 334 15.78 -3.83 -3.09
C ALA A 334 15.99 -4.64 -4.39
N ALA A 335 17.22 -5.10 -4.65
CA ALA A 335 17.51 -5.90 -5.85
C ALA A 335 16.74 -7.23 -5.88
N GLU A 336 16.64 -7.92 -4.75
CA GLU A 336 15.89 -9.17 -4.64
C GLU A 336 14.38 -8.95 -4.77
N THR A 337 13.84 -7.83 -4.25
CA THR A 337 12.42 -7.46 -4.41
C THR A 337 12.09 -7.13 -5.86
N VAL A 338 12.95 -6.39 -6.57
CA VAL A 338 12.78 -6.15 -8.01
C VAL A 338 12.94 -7.46 -8.81
N GLY A 339 13.83 -8.35 -8.38
CA GLY A 339 13.96 -9.69 -8.95
C GLY A 339 12.68 -10.53 -8.80
N TRP A 340 12.03 -10.47 -7.65
CA TRP A 340 10.72 -11.08 -7.40
C TRP A 340 9.63 -10.45 -8.28
N LEU A 341 9.57 -9.12 -8.37
CA LEU A 341 8.61 -8.39 -9.19
C LEU A 341 8.68 -8.83 -10.66
N ARG A 342 9.90 -8.91 -11.21
CA ARG A 342 10.12 -9.36 -12.60
C ARG A 342 9.72 -10.81 -12.83
N ARG A 343 10.00 -11.69 -11.88
CA ARG A 343 9.82 -13.12 -12.04
C ARG A 343 8.39 -13.58 -11.79
N GLU A 344 7.71 -12.95 -10.83
CA GLU A 344 6.45 -13.46 -10.29
C GLU A 344 5.25 -12.53 -10.48
N MET A 345 5.50 -11.22 -10.61
CA MET A 345 4.42 -10.22 -10.63
C MET A 345 4.27 -9.49 -11.97
N THR A 346 5.22 -9.62 -12.89
CA THR A 346 5.11 -8.95 -14.21
C THR A 346 4.18 -9.74 -15.11
N THR A 347 3.12 -9.10 -15.62
CA THR A 347 2.19 -9.71 -16.57
C THR A 347 2.79 -9.76 -17.98
N PRO A 348 2.31 -10.63 -18.86
CA PRO A 348 2.78 -10.69 -20.25
C PRO A 348 2.67 -9.36 -21.01
N GLU A 349 1.70 -8.53 -20.62
CA GLU A 349 1.42 -7.24 -21.24
C GLU A 349 2.31 -6.11 -20.71
N GLY A 350 3.04 -6.34 -19.63
CA GLY A 350 4.02 -5.42 -19.08
C GLY A 350 3.60 -4.68 -17.80
N GLY A 351 2.34 -4.83 -17.36
CA GLY A 351 1.89 -4.34 -16.05
C GLY A 351 2.33 -5.26 -14.91
N PHE A 352 2.04 -4.88 -13.67
CA PHE A 352 2.28 -5.70 -12.49
C PHE A 352 0.96 -6.22 -11.92
N ALA A 353 0.92 -7.52 -11.65
CA ALA A 353 -0.16 -8.22 -10.95
C ALA A 353 -0.37 -7.66 -9.54
N SER A 354 -1.57 -7.83 -8.98
CA SER A 354 -1.93 -7.22 -7.70
C SER A 354 -1.35 -7.95 -6.49
N SER A 355 -1.42 -9.29 -6.44
CA SER A 355 -1.01 -10.03 -5.24
C SER A 355 -0.72 -11.51 -5.50
N LEU A 356 0.01 -12.10 -4.52
CA LEU A 356 0.13 -13.55 -4.33
C LEU A 356 -0.63 -13.95 -3.06
N ASP A 357 -1.39 -15.03 -3.15
CA ASP A 357 -2.17 -15.58 -2.05
C ASP A 357 -1.29 -15.99 -0.86
N ALA A 358 -1.86 -15.95 0.35
CA ALA A 358 -1.23 -16.49 1.53
C ALA A 358 -1.20 -18.03 1.50
N ASP A 359 -2.20 -18.65 0.86
CA ASP A 359 -2.45 -20.08 0.89
C ASP A 359 -1.87 -20.79 -0.34
N SER A 360 -1.39 -22.00 -0.12
CA SER A 360 -1.10 -22.97 -1.16
C SER A 360 -1.71 -24.31 -0.77
N GLU A 361 -2.47 -24.94 -1.67
CA GLU A 361 -3.19 -26.18 -1.40
C GLU A 361 -4.10 -26.12 -0.15
N GLY A 362 -4.66 -24.94 0.14
CA GLY A 362 -5.56 -24.68 1.27
C GLY A 362 -4.85 -24.58 2.63
N GLU A 363 -3.54 -24.39 2.66
CA GLU A 363 -2.75 -24.21 3.89
C GLU A 363 -1.92 -22.93 3.80
N GLU A 364 -2.08 -22.04 4.81
CA GLU A 364 -1.34 -20.78 4.88
C GLU A 364 0.16 -21.04 5.03
N GLY A 365 0.96 -20.38 4.21
CA GLY A 365 2.42 -20.41 4.27
C GLY A 365 3.08 -21.68 3.74
N LYS A 366 2.34 -22.72 3.35
CA LYS A 366 2.86 -24.04 2.92
C LYS A 366 3.95 -23.92 1.84
N PHE A 367 3.82 -23.01 0.91
CA PHE A 367 4.82 -22.77 -0.12
C PHE A 367 6.15 -22.27 0.43
N TYR A 368 6.14 -21.48 1.51
CA TYR A 368 7.28 -20.73 2.02
C TYR A 368 8.05 -21.41 3.14
N VAL A 369 7.38 -22.23 3.97
CA VAL A 369 7.98 -22.83 5.15
C VAL A 369 8.79 -24.09 4.82
N TRP A 370 9.74 -24.44 5.71
CA TRP A 370 10.65 -25.57 5.52
C TRP A 370 10.82 -26.38 6.80
N SER A 371 10.76 -27.69 6.70
CA SER A 371 11.31 -28.55 7.73
C SER A 371 12.83 -28.65 7.58
N LEU A 372 13.55 -28.93 8.68
CA LEU A 372 15.00 -29.18 8.61
C LEU A 372 15.31 -30.37 7.66
N LYS A 373 14.46 -31.41 7.64
CA LYS A 373 14.63 -32.55 6.75
C LYS A 373 14.54 -32.22 5.27
N GLU A 374 13.64 -31.31 4.88
CA GLU A 374 13.53 -30.86 3.49
C GLU A 374 14.79 -30.09 3.07
N ILE A 375 15.36 -29.26 3.97
CA ILE A 375 16.61 -28.55 3.72
C ILE A 375 17.78 -29.53 3.60
N GLU A 376 17.88 -30.53 4.49
CA GLU A 376 18.88 -31.60 4.43
C GLU A 376 18.78 -32.38 3.10
N HIS A 377 17.57 -32.68 2.67
CA HIS A 377 17.33 -33.39 1.41
C HIS A 377 17.70 -32.53 0.18
N ALA A 378 17.29 -31.27 0.16
CA ALA A 378 17.50 -30.35 -0.97
C ALA A 378 18.98 -29.96 -1.16
N LEU A 379 19.71 -29.80 -0.07
CA LEU A 379 21.13 -29.44 -0.11
C LEU A 379 22.07 -30.65 -0.26
N GLY A 380 21.53 -31.87 -0.14
CA GLY A 380 22.25 -33.12 -0.35
C GLY A 380 23.28 -33.45 0.74
N PRO A 381 23.92 -34.64 0.65
CA PRO A 381 25.01 -35.01 1.54
C PRO A 381 26.23 -34.12 1.33
N ALA A 382 27.02 -33.96 2.40
CA ALA A 382 28.18 -33.03 2.46
C ALA A 382 29.19 -33.17 1.30
N ASP A 383 29.17 -34.29 0.59
CA ASP A 383 30.13 -34.62 -0.47
C ASP A 383 29.69 -34.21 -1.87
N ALA A 384 28.45 -33.75 -2.04
CA ALA A 384 27.83 -33.53 -3.36
C ALA A 384 27.96 -32.09 -3.90
N ALA A 385 28.36 -31.13 -3.09
CA ALA A 385 28.50 -29.72 -3.51
C ALA A 385 29.97 -29.33 -3.72
N PRO A 386 30.28 -28.49 -4.74
CA PRO A 386 31.64 -28.06 -5.05
C PRO A 386 32.35 -27.24 -3.93
N TYR A 387 31.65 -26.93 -2.86
CA TYR A 387 32.17 -26.24 -1.66
C TYR A 387 32.07 -27.10 -0.39
N ALA A 388 32.36 -28.38 -0.50
CA ALA A 388 32.27 -29.39 0.56
C ALA A 388 33.30 -29.20 1.69
N ALA A 389 33.27 -28.09 2.38
CA ALA A 389 33.91 -27.93 3.69
C ALA A 389 32.79 -27.86 4.75
N GLY A 390 32.27 -29.03 5.18
CA GLY A 390 31.28 -29.13 6.23
C GLY A 390 29.82 -29.28 5.75
N ASP A 391 28.94 -29.59 6.69
CA ASP A 391 27.50 -29.78 6.47
C ASP A 391 26.84 -28.49 5.98
N SER A 392 26.43 -28.48 4.70
CA SER A 392 25.77 -27.32 4.07
C SER A 392 24.40 -27.02 4.68
N ALA A 393 23.67 -28.07 5.07
CA ALA A 393 22.37 -27.92 5.70
C ALA A 393 22.49 -27.33 7.12
N ALA A 394 23.44 -27.82 7.93
CA ALA A 394 23.70 -27.26 9.27
C ALA A 394 24.19 -25.81 9.20
N PHE A 395 25.06 -25.47 8.24
CA PHE A 395 25.51 -24.10 8.00
C PHE A 395 24.34 -23.17 7.64
N PHE A 396 23.50 -23.58 6.68
CA PHE A 396 22.31 -22.84 6.29
C PHE A 396 21.33 -22.68 7.46
N ALA A 397 21.04 -23.79 8.16
CA ALA A 397 20.16 -23.80 9.32
C ALA A 397 20.59 -22.83 10.42
N ALA A 398 21.91 -22.80 10.73
CA ALA A 398 22.45 -21.85 11.70
C ALA A 398 22.28 -20.38 11.27
N LYS A 399 22.46 -20.07 9.97
CA LYS A 399 22.36 -18.70 9.44
C LYS A 399 20.89 -18.23 9.31
N TYR A 400 19.93 -19.14 9.05
CA TYR A 400 18.51 -18.82 8.85
C TYR A 400 17.61 -19.25 10.01
N ASN A 401 18.18 -19.51 11.20
CA ASN A 401 17.44 -19.88 12.42
C ASN A 401 16.52 -21.08 12.25
N VAL A 402 16.95 -22.06 11.45
CA VAL A 402 16.21 -23.30 11.23
C VAL A 402 16.52 -24.30 12.36
N SER A 403 15.49 -24.90 12.93
CA SER A 403 15.61 -25.90 13.98
C SER A 403 14.79 -27.16 13.65
N ARG A 404 15.07 -28.24 14.34
CA ARG A 404 14.32 -29.51 14.20
C ARG A 404 12.85 -29.38 14.61
N ASN A 405 12.59 -28.59 15.64
CA ASN A 405 11.24 -28.38 16.18
C ASN A 405 10.45 -27.31 15.42
N GLY A 406 11.11 -26.56 14.54
CA GLY A 406 10.49 -25.46 13.84
C GLY A 406 10.31 -24.19 14.71
N ASN A 407 9.91 -23.12 14.04
CA ASN A 407 9.50 -21.86 14.67
C ASN A 407 8.06 -21.48 14.28
N PHE A 408 7.41 -22.32 13.45
CA PHE A 408 6.03 -22.16 12.98
C PHE A 408 5.47 -23.55 12.65
N GLU A 409 4.48 -24.04 13.39
CA GLU A 409 3.70 -25.30 13.13
C GLU A 409 4.57 -26.52 12.77
N ASN A 410 5.62 -26.77 13.52
CA ASN A 410 6.64 -27.80 13.28
C ASN A 410 7.49 -27.60 12.00
N SER A 411 7.35 -26.49 11.32
CA SER A 411 8.15 -26.04 10.19
C SER A 411 8.93 -24.77 10.57
N ASN A 412 9.77 -24.29 9.66
CA ASN A 412 10.56 -23.10 9.89
C ASN A 412 10.23 -22.03 8.84
N ILE A 413 9.96 -20.83 9.33
CA ILE A 413 10.05 -19.60 8.58
C ILE A 413 11.52 -19.16 8.61
N LEU A 414 12.10 -18.99 7.43
CA LEU A 414 13.48 -18.54 7.30
C LEU A 414 13.60 -17.09 7.76
N ASN A 415 14.60 -16.79 8.59
CA ASN A 415 14.84 -15.43 9.07
C ASN A 415 16.30 -15.22 9.48
N ARG A 416 16.73 -13.97 9.53
CA ARG A 416 18.08 -13.52 9.92
C ARG A 416 18.04 -12.62 11.16
N LEU A 417 17.06 -12.77 12.04
CA LEU A 417 16.84 -11.93 13.23
C LEU A 417 18.00 -11.99 14.23
N ASN A 418 18.81 -13.07 14.23
CA ASN A 418 19.98 -13.24 15.08
C ASN A 418 21.24 -12.53 14.55
N GLY A 419 21.20 -11.96 13.35
CA GLY A 419 22.31 -11.19 12.77
C GLY A 419 22.60 -11.51 11.31
N LEU A 420 23.29 -10.59 10.67
CA LEU A 420 23.66 -10.61 9.25
C LEU A 420 25.19 -10.68 9.03
N ALA A 421 25.98 -10.82 10.11
CA ALA A 421 27.42 -10.86 9.97
C ALA A 421 27.87 -12.13 9.24
N ASP A 422 28.22 -11.97 7.97
CA ASP A 422 28.81 -13.00 7.13
C ASP A 422 30.17 -12.51 6.62
N THR A 423 31.14 -13.42 6.51
CA THR A 423 32.33 -13.17 5.70
C THR A 423 31.96 -13.20 4.21
N SER A 424 32.83 -12.67 3.35
CA SER A 424 32.61 -12.71 1.90
C SER A 424 32.40 -14.14 1.38
N ASP A 425 33.16 -15.10 1.91
CA ASP A 425 33.04 -16.52 1.52
C ASP A 425 31.71 -17.13 1.99
N GLU A 426 31.27 -16.79 3.22
CA GLU A 426 29.96 -17.22 3.72
C GLU A 426 28.81 -16.65 2.91
N ALA A 427 28.89 -15.37 2.52
CA ALA A 427 27.87 -14.73 1.68
C ALA A 427 27.75 -15.41 0.31
N GLY A 428 28.90 -15.72 -0.34
CA GLY A 428 28.93 -16.47 -1.61
C GLY A 428 28.33 -17.88 -1.45
N ARG A 429 28.68 -18.59 -0.38
CA ARG A 429 28.13 -19.90 -0.06
C ARG A 429 26.60 -19.83 0.18
N LEU A 430 26.14 -18.85 0.94
CA LEU A 430 24.70 -18.67 1.22
C LEU A 430 23.93 -18.37 -0.08
N ALA A 431 24.46 -17.53 -0.97
CA ALA A 431 23.81 -17.24 -2.25
C ALA A 431 23.58 -18.50 -3.09
N MET A 432 24.59 -19.39 -3.13
CA MET A 432 24.48 -20.69 -3.83
C MET A 432 23.43 -21.59 -3.15
N LEU A 433 23.45 -21.74 -1.83
CA LEU A 433 22.51 -22.58 -1.10
C LEU A 433 21.07 -22.07 -1.22
N ARG A 434 20.88 -20.76 -1.19
CA ARG A 434 19.57 -20.12 -1.45
C ARG A 434 19.05 -20.45 -2.84
N SER A 435 19.93 -20.40 -3.86
CA SER A 435 19.54 -20.74 -5.24
C SER A 435 19.09 -22.19 -5.36
N LEU A 436 19.76 -23.14 -4.71
CA LEU A 436 19.34 -24.55 -4.69
C LEU A 436 17.98 -24.73 -4.02
N LEU A 437 17.78 -24.12 -2.85
CA LEU A 437 16.50 -24.18 -2.16
C LEU A 437 15.38 -23.49 -2.95
N GLN A 438 15.66 -22.40 -3.64
CA GLN A 438 14.68 -21.72 -4.49
C GLN A 438 14.26 -22.63 -5.67
N GLN A 439 15.20 -23.34 -6.28
CA GLN A 439 14.90 -24.31 -7.34
C GLN A 439 14.06 -25.49 -6.81
N GLU A 440 14.34 -25.97 -5.60
CA GLU A 440 13.54 -27.01 -4.97
C GLU A 440 12.12 -26.50 -4.64
N ARG A 441 12.00 -25.30 -4.07
CA ARG A 441 10.71 -24.65 -3.79
C ARG A 441 9.86 -24.45 -5.07
N ALA A 442 10.51 -24.18 -6.19
CA ALA A 442 9.81 -23.98 -7.48
C ALA A 442 9.04 -25.22 -7.96
N LYS A 443 9.31 -26.41 -7.39
CA LYS A 443 8.57 -27.66 -7.67
C LYS A 443 7.27 -27.78 -6.87
N ARG A 444 7.11 -26.96 -5.82
CA ARG A 444 5.89 -26.94 -5.00
C ARG A 444 4.75 -26.27 -5.76
N VAL A 445 3.51 -26.58 -5.36
CA VAL A 445 2.33 -25.85 -5.84
C VAL A 445 2.45 -24.39 -5.39
N ARG A 446 2.36 -23.47 -6.35
CA ARG A 446 2.49 -22.03 -6.07
C ARG A 446 1.21 -21.48 -5.45
N PRO A 447 1.32 -20.44 -4.59
CA PRO A 447 0.18 -19.63 -4.20
C PRO A 447 -0.56 -19.07 -5.42
N GLY A 448 -1.86 -18.83 -5.29
CA GLY A 448 -2.66 -18.19 -6.32
C GLY A 448 -2.09 -16.82 -6.68
N LEU A 449 -2.01 -16.53 -7.97
CA LEU A 449 -1.67 -15.20 -8.49
C LEU A 449 -2.96 -14.46 -8.84
N ASP A 450 -3.18 -13.33 -8.23
CA ASP A 450 -4.18 -12.38 -8.69
C ASP A 450 -3.56 -11.48 -9.75
N ASP A 451 -3.77 -11.85 -11.00
CA ASP A 451 -3.13 -11.27 -12.19
C ASP A 451 -3.83 -10.01 -12.74
N LYS A 452 -4.82 -9.47 -12.02
CA LYS A 452 -5.38 -8.17 -12.40
C LYS A 452 -4.36 -7.05 -12.18
N VAL A 453 -4.39 -6.05 -13.05
CA VAL A 453 -3.54 -4.87 -12.96
C VAL A 453 -4.37 -3.71 -12.43
N LEU A 454 -4.00 -3.17 -11.27
CA LEU A 454 -4.63 -2.01 -10.64
C LEU A 454 -3.77 -0.77 -10.90
N ALA A 455 -4.37 0.31 -11.41
CA ALA A 455 -3.63 1.49 -11.84
C ALA A 455 -2.92 2.19 -10.68
N ASP A 456 -3.57 2.33 -9.53
CA ASP A 456 -2.99 2.97 -8.34
C ASP A 456 -1.82 2.16 -7.77
N TRP A 457 -1.92 0.84 -7.64
CA TRP A 457 -0.83 0.01 -7.12
C TRP A 457 0.35 -0.05 -8.09
N ASN A 458 0.07 -0.09 -9.40
CA ASN A 458 1.10 0.03 -10.41
C ASN A 458 1.78 1.40 -10.37
N GLY A 459 1.02 2.49 -10.20
CA GLY A 459 1.57 3.83 -10.04
C GLY A 459 2.55 3.93 -8.86
N LEU A 460 2.21 3.33 -7.69
CA LEU A 460 3.12 3.28 -6.54
C LEU A 460 4.41 2.51 -6.86
N MET A 461 4.31 1.34 -7.51
CA MET A 461 5.47 0.52 -7.85
C MET A 461 6.35 1.18 -8.93
N ILE A 462 5.75 1.80 -9.93
CA ILE A 462 6.47 2.55 -10.99
C ILE A 462 7.27 3.70 -10.37
N ALA A 463 6.67 4.48 -9.47
CA ALA A 463 7.36 5.56 -8.76
C ALA A 463 8.54 5.03 -7.92
N ALA A 464 8.31 3.94 -7.17
CA ALA A 464 9.34 3.29 -6.36
C ALA A 464 10.52 2.78 -7.21
N LEU A 465 10.24 2.19 -8.37
CA LEU A 465 11.26 1.76 -9.33
C LEU A 465 12.08 2.94 -9.87
N ALA A 466 11.42 4.05 -10.23
CA ALA A 466 12.10 5.24 -10.74
C ALA A 466 13.03 5.86 -9.69
N HIS A 467 12.58 6.03 -8.45
CA HIS A 467 13.39 6.50 -7.32
C HIS A 467 14.56 5.54 -7.02
N SER A 468 14.28 4.24 -7.02
CA SER A 468 15.25 3.19 -6.74
C SER A 468 16.32 3.10 -7.82
N ALA A 469 15.97 3.28 -9.09
CA ALA A 469 16.92 3.26 -10.21
C ALA A 469 18.06 4.27 -10.00
N ALA A 470 17.74 5.49 -9.58
CA ALA A 470 18.72 6.52 -9.29
C ALA A 470 19.51 6.23 -8.01
N ALA A 471 18.85 5.83 -6.91
CA ALA A 471 19.47 5.61 -5.61
C ALA A 471 20.48 4.45 -5.63
N PHE A 472 20.19 3.37 -6.34
CA PHE A 472 20.98 2.14 -6.39
C PHE A 472 21.88 2.00 -7.62
N ASP A 473 21.91 2.99 -8.52
CA ASP A 473 22.63 2.90 -9.82
C ASP A 473 22.17 1.69 -10.66
N ALA A 474 20.86 1.52 -10.82
CA ALA A 474 20.23 0.41 -11.52
C ALA A 474 19.36 0.91 -12.70
N PRO A 475 19.98 1.33 -13.82
CA PRO A 475 19.27 1.95 -14.95
C PRO A 475 18.22 1.03 -15.61
N ASP A 476 18.38 -0.28 -15.50
CA ASP A 476 17.42 -1.25 -15.99
C ASP A 476 16.10 -1.25 -15.21
N TRP A 477 16.07 -0.67 -14.00
CA TRP A 477 14.83 -0.51 -13.24
C TRP A 477 13.96 0.64 -13.74
N ILE A 478 14.58 1.67 -14.34
CA ILE A 478 13.80 2.73 -15.01
C ILE A 478 13.11 2.20 -16.26
N GLU A 479 13.74 1.28 -17.02
CA GLU A 479 13.12 0.66 -18.17
C GLU A 479 11.95 -0.25 -17.79
N LEU A 480 12.05 -0.94 -16.65
CA LEU A 480 10.93 -1.70 -16.09
C LEU A 480 9.76 -0.77 -15.69
N ALA A 481 10.08 0.36 -15.06
CA ALA A 481 9.09 1.39 -14.69
C ALA A 481 8.38 1.97 -15.92
N ARG A 482 9.14 2.29 -16.98
CA ARG A 482 8.62 2.78 -18.26
C ARG A 482 7.69 1.77 -18.94
N THR A 483 8.08 0.51 -18.98
CA THR A 483 7.27 -0.56 -19.58
C THR A 483 5.90 -0.65 -18.90
N ALA A 484 5.88 -0.65 -17.57
CA ALA A 484 4.64 -0.71 -16.82
C ALA A 484 3.82 0.58 -16.95
N PHE A 485 4.46 1.75 -16.94
CA PHE A 485 3.80 3.03 -17.18
C PHE A 485 3.13 3.07 -18.57
N ASP A 486 3.85 2.67 -19.60
CA ASP A 486 3.37 2.62 -20.97
C ASP A 486 2.18 1.69 -21.13
N PHE A 487 2.19 0.55 -20.43
CA PHE A 487 1.05 -0.37 -20.42
C PHE A 487 -0.19 0.31 -19.85
N VAL A 488 -0.08 0.94 -18.66
CA VAL A 488 -1.22 1.64 -18.04
C VAL A 488 -1.69 2.80 -18.92
N ALA A 489 -0.78 3.63 -19.43
CA ALA A 489 -1.11 4.78 -20.25
C ALA A 489 -1.80 4.41 -21.58
N ARG A 490 -1.48 3.24 -22.17
CA ARG A 490 -2.05 2.82 -23.47
C ARG A 490 -3.24 1.89 -23.33
N SER A 491 -3.20 0.95 -22.36
CA SER A 491 -4.18 -0.12 -22.25
C SER A 491 -5.24 0.14 -21.18
N MET A 492 -4.93 1.02 -20.21
CA MET A 492 -5.85 1.35 -19.12
C MET A 492 -6.37 2.79 -19.20
N THR A 493 -6.22 3.46 -20.35
CA THR A 493 -6.75 4.80 -20.60
C THR A 493 -7.67 4.75 -21.81
N GLN A 494 -8.85 5.36 -21.68
CA GLN A 494 -9.84 5.49 -22.75
C GLN A 494 -10.35 6.93 -22.76
N ASP A 495 -10.29 7.62 -23.92
CA ASP A 495 -10.76 9.00 -24.09
C ASP A 495 -10.18 9.96 -23.03
N ASP A 496 -8.86 9.87 -22.79
CA ASP A 496 -8.08 10.60 -21.75
C ASP A 496 -8.52 10.29 -20.30
N ARG A 497 -9.40 9.32 -20.09
CA ARG A 497 -9.85 8.85 -18.77
C ARG A 497 -9.12 7.57 -18.38
N LEU A 498 -8.44 7.64 -17.24
CA LEU A 498 -7.79 6.48 -16.65
C LEU A 498 -8.85 5.51 -16.09
N GLY A 499 -8.65 4.20 -16.31
CA GLY A 499 -9.42 3.14 -15.67
C GLY A 499 -8.72 2.61 -14.42
N HIS A 500 -9.45 1.85 -13.61
CA HIS A 500 -8.96 1.34 -12.32
C HIS A 500 -8.34 -0.05 -12.43
N SER A 501 -9.09 -1.04 -12.91
CA SER A 501 -8.68 -2.44 -12.97
C SER A 501 -8.71 -2.95 -14.41
N TRP A 502 -7.63 -3.64 -14.82
CA TRP A 502 -7.55 -4.31 -16.11
C TRP A 502 -7.21 -5.78 -15.94
N ARG A 503 -7.99 -6.64 -16.59
CA ARG A 503 -7.70 -8.07 -16.69
C ARG A 503 -8.35 -8.67 -17.94
N ALA A 504 -7.60 -9.53 -18.65
CA ALA A 504 -8.09 -10.29 -19.82
C ALA A 504 -8.77 -9.40 -20.89
N GLY A 505 -8.25 -8.18 -21.12
CA GLY A 505 -8.79 -7.22 -22.09
C GLY A 505 -10.01 -6.44 -21.61
N ARG A 506 -10.50 -6.62 -20.38
CA ARG A 506 -11.57 -5.83 -19.78
C ARG A 506 -10.99 -4.77 -18.84
N LEU A 507 -11.39 -3.53 -19.06
CA LEU A 507 -11.05 -2.37 -18.25
C LEU A 507 -12.27 -1.89 -17.46
N LEU A 508 -12.10 -1.64 -16.17
CA LEU A 508 -13.09 -0.94 -15.35
C LEU A 508 -12.85 0.56 -15.41
N ILE A 509 -13.84 1.30 -15.91
CA ILE A 509 -13.79 2.75 -16.13
C ILE A 509 -15.09 3.41 -15.60
N PRO A 510 -15.07 4.67 -15.12
CA PRO A 510 -13.89 5.50 -14.87
C PRO A 510 -13.03 4.96 -13.71
N GLY A 511 -11.74 5.32 -13.73
CA GLY A 511 -10.85 5.09 -12.61
C GLY A 511 -11.22 5.91 -11.37
N LEU A 512 -10.49 5.67 -10.30
CA LEU A 512 -10.65 6.34 -9.01
C LEU A 512 -9.64 7.48 -8.85
N ALA A 513 -9.86 8.40 -7.92
CA ALA A 513 -8.89 9.46 -7.64
C ALA A 513 -7.52 8.91 -7.19
N SER A 514 -7.50 7.71 -6.55
CA SER A 514 -6.27 7.00 -6.19
C SER A 514 -5.44 6.61 -7.41
N ASP A 515 -6.09 6.17 -8.51
CA ASP A 515 -5.42 5.81 -9.76
C ASP A 515 -4.69 7.00 -10.37
N TYR A 516 -5.39 8.11 -10.50
CA TYR A 516 -4.80 9.35 -11.00
C TYR A 516 -3.66 9.84 -10.10
N ALA A 517 -3.88 9.86 -8.77
CA ALA A 517 -2.87 10.33 -7.81
C ALA A 517 -1.58 9.51 -7.88
N ALA A 518 -1.69 8.20 -7.92
CA ALA A 518 -0.53 7.30 -7.98
C ALA A 518 0.15 7.35 -9.36
N MET A 519 -0.61 7.40 -10.46
CA MET A 519 -0.05 7.47 -11.81
C MET A 519 0.58 8.83 -12.12
N ILE A 520 0.05 9.94 -11.60
CA ILE A 520 0.71 11.25 -11.65
C ILE A 520 2.04 11.20 -10.89
N ARG A 521 2.06 10.62 -9.68
CA ARG A 521 3.31 10.41 -8.92
C ARG A 521 4.33 9.60 -9.74
N ALA A 522 3.89 8.53 -10.40
CA ALA A 522 4.73 7.71 -11.28
C ALA A 522 5.31 8.51 -12.45
N ALA A 523 4.46 9.28 -13.13
CA ALA A 523 4.88 10.14 -14.24
C ALA A 523 5.93 11.18 -13.79
N LEU A 524 5.69 11.84 -12.66
CA LEU A 524 6.63 12.83 -12.10
C LEU A 524 7.95 12.18 -11.69
N ALA A 525 7.93 10.98 -11.09
CA ALA A 525 9.14 10.26 -10.72
C ALA A 525 9.99 9.87 -11.95
N ILE A 526 9.35 9.40 -13.02
CA ILE A 526 10.06 9.10 -14.27
C ILE A 526 10.58 10.39 -14.93
N PHE A 527 9.79 11.47 -14.95
CA PHE A 527 10.24 12.76 -15.47
C PHE A 527 11.48 13.28 -14.73
N GLU A 528 11.47 13.29 -13.40
CA GLU A 528 12.63 13.71 -12.59
C GLU A 528 13.86 12.84 -12.84
N ALA A 529 13.67 11.53 -13.06
CA ALA A 529 14.75 10.60 -13.34
C ALA A 529 15.32 10.75 -14.77
N THR A 530 14.50 11.09 -15.76
CA THR A 530 14.89 11.07 -17.18
C THR A 530 14.98 12.44 -17.82
N GLY A 531 14.10 13.38 -17.47
CA GLY A 531 13.90 14.65 -18.11
C GLY A 531 12.97 14.60 -19.33
N GLU A 532 12.31 13.47 -19.59
CA GLU A 532 11.44 13.30 -20.76
C GLU A 532 10.10 14.00 -20.58
N GLN A 533 9.84 15.03 -21.36
CA GLN A 533 8.69 15.93 -21.24
C GLN A 533 7.33 15.21 -21.32
N SER A 534 7.23 14.14 -22.09
CA SER A 534 5.98 13.36 -22.27
C SER A 534 5.37 12.88 -20.96
N TYR A 535 6.18 12.56 -19.96
CA TYR A 535 5.68 12.15 -18.64
C TYR A 535 5.09 13.32 -17.86
N LEU A 536 5.72 14.51 -17.93
CA LEU A 536 5.16 15.72 -17.31
C LEU A 536 3.85 16.13 -17.99
N ASP A 537 3.77 16.04 -19.32
CA ASP A 537 2.55 16.34 -20.08
C ASP A 537 1.41 15.38 -19.71
N CYS A 538 1.72 14.11 -19.55
CA CYS A 538 0.76 13.10 -19.09
C CYS A 538 0.27 13.38 -17.66
N ALA A 539 1.17 13.74 -16.75
CA ALA A 539 0.84 14.11 -15.37
C ALA A 539 -0.13 15.32 -15.34
N LEU A 540 0.12 16.35 -16.18
CA LEU A 540 -0.75 17.52 -16.29
C LEU A 540 -2.13 17.16 -16.85
N THR A 541 -2.19 16.31 -17.86
CA THR A 541 -3.45 15.81 -18.45
C THR A 541 -4.29 15.10 -17.40
N TRP A 542 -3.68 14.20 -16.63
CA TRP A 542 -4.38 13.48 -15.56
C TRP A 542 -4.76 14.37 -14.38
N GLN A 543 -3.94 15.37 -14.03
CA GLN A 543 -4.31 16.37 -13.03
C GLN A 543 -5.54 17.18 -13.47
N HIS A 544 -5.66 17.52 -14.75
CA HIS A 544 -6.84 18.17 -15.31
C HIS A 544 -8.09 17.29 -15.16
N SER A 545 -7.97 15.99 -15.45
CA SER A 545 -9.07 15.04 -15.28
C SER A 545 -9.50 14.91 -13.81
N LEU A 546 -8.53 14.88 -12.87
CA LEU A 546 -8.83 14.93 -11.43
C LEU A 546 -9.64 16.18 -11.05
N ASP A 547 -9.20 17.34 -11.48
CA ASP A 547 -9.85 18.61 -11.16
C ASP A 547 -11.27 18.69 -11.74
N ALA A 548 -11.47 18.17 -12.94
CA ALA A 548 -12.77 18.20 -13.62
C ALA A 548 -13.81 17.25 -13.01
N HIS A 549 -13.38 16.07 -12.54
CA HIS A 549 -14.31 15.00 -12.20
C HIS A 549 -14.35 14.61 -10.73
N TYR A 550 -13.31 14.92 -9.97
CA TYR A 550 -13.17 14.44 -8.59
C TYR A 550 -13.12 15.55 -7.55
N ALA A 551 -12.81 16.79 -7.94
CA ALA A 551 -12.70 17.91 -7.00
C ALA A 551 -14.01 18.13 -6.23
N ASP A 552 -13.88 18.44 -4.95
CA ASP A 552 -14.98 18.90 -4.10
C ASP A 552 -14.94 20.43 -3.99
N ALA A 553 -15.76 21.07 -4.79
CA ALA A 553 -15.84 22.54 -4.85
C ALA A 553 -16.42 23.15 -3.55
N ASP A 554 -17.24 22.40 -2.80
CA ASP A 554 -17.97 22.91 -1.64
C ASP A 554 -17.15 22.83 -0.34
N HIS A 555 -16.30 21.80 -0.22
CA HIS A 555 -15.60 21.51 1.04
C HIS A 555 -14.07 21.49 0.90
N GLY A 556 -13.57 21.54 -0.34
CA GLY A 556 -12.15 21.29 -0.66
C GLY A 556 -11.79 19.80 -0.63
N GLY A 557 -10.67 19.47 -1.25
CA GLY A 557 -10.22 18.08 -1.41
C GLY A 557 -10.81 17.39 -2.64
N TYR A 558 -10.78 16.07 -2.64
CA TYR A 558 -11.20 15.24 -3.76
C TYR A 558 -12.03 14.05 -3.27
N TYR A 559 -13.11 13.74 -3.99
CA TYR A 559 -13.84 12.50 -3.83
C TYR A 559 -13.03 11.34 -4.41
N LEU A 560 -13.25 10.13 -3.91
CA LEU A 560 -12.62 8.93 -4.47
C LEU A 560 -13.19 8.60 -5.87
N THR A 561 -14.51 8.78 -6.07
CA THR A 561 -15.22 8.46 -7.32
C THR A 561 -15.46 9.69 -8.18
N ALA A 562 -15.50 9.51 -9.50
CA ALA A 562 -15.85 10.57 -10.46
C ALA A 562 -17.30 11.06 -10.29
N ASN A 563 -17.57 12.29 -10.71
CA ASN A 563 -18.93 12.88 -10.66
C ASN A 563 -19.91 12.27 -11.69
N ASP A 564 -19.37 11.60 -12.69
CA ASP A 564 -20.09 10.88 -13.75
C ASP A 564 -20.04 9.35 -13.62
N ALA A 565 -19.51 8.85 -12.49
CA ALA A 565 -19.52 7.42 -12.17
C ALA A 565 -20.90 6.95 -11.67
N GLU A 566 -21.02 5.64 -11.40
CA GLU A 566 -22.20 5.02 -10.80
C GLU A 566 -22.66 5.76 -9.53
N GLY A 567 -23.94 6.04 -9.40
CA GLY A 567 -24.51 6.67 -8.20
C GLY A 567 -24.52 5.69 -7.02
N LEU A 568 -23.68 5.94 -6.03
CA LEU A 568 -23.64 5.21 -4.75
C LEU A 568 -24.46 5.94 -3.69
N ILE A 569 -24.73 5.27 -2.56
CA ILE A 569 -25.48 5.87 -1.43
C ILE A 569 -24.84 7.15 -0.88
N VAL A 570 -23.51 7.24 -0.95
CA VAL A 570 -22.71 8.45 -0.73
C VAL A 570 -21.49 8.41 -1.65
N ARG A 571 -20.94 9.57 -2.03
CA ARG A 571 -19.63 9.62 -2.68
C ARG A 571 -18.53 9.48 -1.62
N PRO A 572 -17.62 8.48 -1.72
CA PRO A 572 -16.54 8.31 -0.75
C PRO A 572 -15.57 9.50 -0.75
N HIS A 573 -15.19 9.96 0.44
CA HIS A 573 -14.35 11.16 0.63
C HIS A 573 -13.39 11.03 1.83
N SER A 574 -13.00 9.80 2.18
CA SER A 574 -12.05 9.59 3.29
C SER A 574 -10.72 10.28 3.00
N THR A 575 -10.16 10.93 4.02
CA THR A 575 -8.83 11.54 4.00
C THR A 575 -7.81 10.77 4.82
N VAL A 576 -8.24 9.67 5.44
CA VAL A 576 -7.44 8.83 6.33
C VAL A 576 -6.63 7.82 5.51
N ASP A 577 -5.34 7.70 5.83
CA ASP A 577 -4.47 6.67 5.28
C ASP A 577 -4.92 5.28 5.71
N ASP A 578 -4.75 4.30 4.84
CA ASP A 578 -4.93 2.87 5.09
C ASP A 578 -3.59 2.14 4.82
N ALA A 579 -3.61 0.91 4.36
CA ALA A 579 -2.41 0.18 3.92
C ALA A 579 -1.66 0.90 2.78
N ILE A 580 -2.38 1.70 1.99
CA ILE A 580 -1.83 2.62 0.99
C ILE A 580 -2.01 4.07 1.43
N PRO A 581 -1.15 5.00 0.98
CA PRO A 581 -1.34 6.42 1.21
C PRO A 581 -2.68 6.90 0.66
N ASN A 582 -3.37 7.75 1.41
CA ASN A 582 -4.63 8.33 0.93
C ASN A 582 -4.42 9.15 -0.34
N HIS A 583 -5.35 9.02 -1.30
CA HIS A 583 -5.28 9.74 -2.58
C HIS A 583 -5.14 11.26 -2.39
N THR A 584 -5.77 11.84 -1.38
CA THR A 584 -5.70 13.28 -1.13
C THR A 584 -4.30 13.73 -0.70
N GLY A 585 -3.61 12.92 0.12
CA GLY A 585 -2.21 13.15 0.49
C GLY A 585 -1.27 13.06 -0.72
N LEU A 586 -1.48 12.07 -1.60
CA LEU A 586 -0.72 11.94 -2.85
C LEU A 586 -1.00 13.10 -3.81
N ILE A 587 -2.26 13.54 -3.97
CA ILE A 587 -2.61 14.70 -4.80
C ILE A 587 -1.93 15.96 -4.27
N ALA A 588 -1.93 16.17 -2.95
CA ALA A 588 -1.22 17.30 -2.34
C ALA A 588 0.28 17.28 -2.69
N GLN A 589 0.93 16.12 -2.56
CA GLN A 589 2.33 15.95 -2.91
C GLN A 589 2.60 16.21 -4.40
N ASN A 590 1.74 15.69 -5.28
CA ASN A 590 1.82 15.89 -6.72
C ASN A 590 1.67 17.38 -7.09
N LEU A 591 0.71 18.08 -6.50
CA LEU A 591 0.49 19.53 -6.73
C LEU A 591 1.71 20.36 -6.32
N VAL A 592 2.34 20.03 -5.18
CA VAL A 592 3.60 20.66 -4.73
C VAL A 592 4.71 20.43 -5.76
N ARG A 593 4.88 19.21 -6.28
CA ARG A 593 5.88 18.89 -7.30
C ARG A 593 5.57 19.57 -8.64
N LEU A 594 4.32 19.49 -9.09
CA LEU A 594 3.88 20.17 -10.33
C LEU A 594 4.13 21.68 -10.27
N ALA A 595 3.83 22.33 -9.15
CA ALA A 595 4.09 23.77 -8.97
C ALA A 595 5.58 24.13 -9.17
N VAL A 596 6.48 23.27 -8.71
CA VAL A 596 7.94 23.47 -8.88
C VAL A 596 8.37 23.15 -10.31
N LEU A 597 7.96 22.01 -10.85
CA LEU A 597 8.43 21.50 -12.14
C LEU A 597 7.90 22.32 -13.32
N THR A 598 6.71 22.91 -13.20
CA THR A 598 6.09 23.74 -14.24
C THR A 598 6.22 25.25 -13.98
N GLY A 599 6.41 25.63 -12.70
CA GLY A 599 6.28 27.01 -12.26
C GLY A 599 4.85 27.55 -12.30
N ASP A 600 3.84 26.68 -12.31
CA ASP A 600 2.43 27.05 -12.33
C ASP A 600 1.92 27.40 -10.93
N ASP A 601 1.66 28.69 -10.69
CA ASP A 601 1.10 29.19 -9.43
C ASP A 601 -0.29 28.64 -9.13
N ASN A 602 -1.02 28.15 -10.14
CA ASN A 602 -2.32 27.52 -9.94
C ASN A 602 -2.17 26.17 -9.22
N CYS A 603 -1.16 25.36 -9.55
CA CYS A 603 -0.86 24.14 -8.81
C CYS A 603 -0.50 24.44 -7.35
N ARG A 604 0.26 25.50 -7.09
CA ARG A 604 0.59 25.95 -5.73
C ARG A 604 -0.66 26.36 -4.97
N SER A 605 -1.51 27.18 -5.58
CA SER A 605 -2.76 27.64 -4.96
C SER A 605 -3.71 26.48 -4.64
N LYS A 606 -3.77 25.45 -5.49
CA LYS A 606 -4.56 24.24 -5.22
C LYS A 606 -3.98 23.45 -4.05
N ALA A 607 -2.66 23.31 -3.96
CA ALA A 607 -2.02 22.64 -2.81
C ALA A 607 -2.32 23.40 -1.50
N ASP A 608 -2.23 24.73 -1.49
CA ASP A 608 -2.52 25.57 -0.33
C ASP A 608 -4.00 25.45 0.09
N ALA A 609 -4.92 25.45 -0.87
CA ALA A 609 -6.35 25.26 -0.62
C ALA A 609 -6.63 23.88 -0.01
N LEU A 610 -5.96 22.83 -0.52
CA LEU A 610 -6.09 21.47 -0.02
C LEU A 610 -5.58 21.36 1.42
N PHE A 611 -4.41 21.93 1.74
CA PHE A 611 -3.91 21.97 3.09
C PHE A 611 -4.87 22.73 4.01
N THR A 612 -5.36 23.88 3.60
CA THR A 612 -6.32 24.67 4.38
C THR A 612 -7.58 23.87 4.72
N ALA A 613 -8.10 23.10 3.77
CA ALA A 613 -9.30 22.29 3.96
C ALA A 613 -9.09 21.09 4.87
N LEU A 614 -7.93 20.44 4.84
CA LEU A 614 -7.73 19.13 5.44
C LEU A 614 -6.86 19.12 6.70
N LEU A 615 -6.04 20.13 6.95
CA LEU A 615 -5.21 20.20 8.15
C LEU A 615 -6.00 20.17 9.46
N PRO A 616 -7.23 20.71 9.56
CA PRO A 616 -8.05 20.54 10.75
C PRO A 616 -8.29 19.07 11.11
N SER A 617 -8.66 18.24 10.14
CA SER A 617 -8.85 16.80 10.35
C SER A 617 -7.54 16.08 10.68
N ALA A 618 -6.43 16.49 10.05
CA ALA A 618 -5.10 15.95 10.34
C ALA A 618 -4.62 16.31 11.76
N ALA A 619 -4.99 17.48 12.30
CA ALA A 619 -4.68 17.87 13.67
C ALA A 619 -5.40 17.00 14.70
N GLU A 620 -6.64 16.56 14.40
CA GLU A 620 -7.43 15.68 15.26
C GLU A 620 -6.93 14.23 15.23
N ASN A 621 -6.41 13.78 14.08
CA ASN A 621 -5.89 12.42 13.87
C ASN A 621 -4.60 12.43 13.04
N VAL A 622 -3.50 12.86 13.66
CA VAL A 622 -2.17 12.93 13.03
C VAL A 622 -1.77 11.60 12.38
N PHE A 623 -1.98 10.49 13.09
CA PHE A 623 -1.57 9.15 12.63
C PHE A 623 -2.33 8.68 11.38
N GLY A 624 -3.57 9.09 11.25
CA GLY A 624 -4.40 8.76 10.09
C GLY A 624 -4.16 9.66 8.86
N HIS A 625 -3.28 10.68 8.93
CA HIS A 625 -3.08 11.64 7.84
C HIS A 625 -1.60 11.86 7.50
N LEU A 626 -0.77 10.84 7.72
CA LEU A 626 0.69 10.98 7.55
C LEU A 626 1.10 11.24 6.10
N SER A 627 0.38 10.73 5.11
CA SER A 627 0.62 11.03 3.70
C SER A 627 0.40 12.52 3.39
N LEU A 628 -0.66 13.13 3.95
CA LEU A 628 -0.93 14.56 3.83
C LEU A 628 0.15 15.39 4.55
N LEU A 629 0.58 14.96 5.75
CA LEU A 629 1.63 15.65 6.50
C LEU A 629 3.01 15.53 5.85
N ASN A 630 3.29 14.42 5.15
CA ASN A 630 4.48 14.28 4.30
C ASN A 630 4.46 15.25 3.12
N ALA A 631 3.29 15.45 2.51
CA ALA A 631 3.10 16.46 1.47
C ALA A 631 3.30 17.89 2.01
N LEU A 632 2.74 18.19 3.19
CA LEU A 632 2.93 19.47 3.86
C LEU A 632 4.41 19.74 4.20
N ASP A 633 5.12 18.72 4.69
CA ASP A 633 6.55 18.84 4.95
C ASP A 633 7.34 19.15 3.67
N LEU A 634 7.05 18.46 2.57
CA LEU A 634 7.66 18.79 1.27
C LEU A 634 7.38 20.23 0.85
N HIS A 635 6.14 20.70 1.03
CA HIS A 635 5.72 22.08 0.72
C HIS A 635 6.48 23.12 1.55
N LEU A 636 6.66 22.88 2.86
CA LEU A 636 7.27 23.84 3.79
C LEU A 636 8.80 23.82 3.79
N SER A 637 9.42 22.63 3.58
CA SER A 637 10.86 22.43 3.80
C SER A 637 11.61 21.83 2.61
N GLY A 638 10.92 21.40 1.56
CA GLY A 638 11.50 20.75 0.39
C GLY A 638 12.56 21.63 -0.32
N ALA A 639 13.59 20.96 -0.86
CA ALA A 639 14.61 21.61 -1.66
C ALA A 639 14.27 21.48 -3.16
N GLU A 640 14.17 22.59 -3.85
CA GLU A 640 14.06 22.64 -5.30
C GLU A 640 15.47 22.72 -5.89
N ILE A 641 15.86 21.73 -6.67
CA ILE A 641 17.20 21.64 -7.27
C ILE A 641 17.06 21.91 -8.76
N VAL A 642 17.42 23.09 -9.20
CA VAL A 642 17.38 23.49 -10.62
C VAL A 642 18.78 23.36 -11.20
N VAL A 643 18.98 22.38 -12.08
CA VAL A 643 20.23 22.17 -12.81
C VAL A 643 20.11 22.77 -14.20
N VAL A 644 21.04 23.63 -14.54
CA VAL A 644 20.98 24.51 -15.73
C VAL A 644 22.06 24.20 -16.70
N GLY A 645 21.76 24.35 -18.00
CA GLY A 645 22.70 24.21 -19.09
C GLY A 645 22.79 22.78 -19.65
N GLU A 646 23.82 22.52 -20.43
CA GLU A 646 24.09 21.25 -21.10
C GLU A 646 25.57 20.89 -20.97
N GLY A 647 25.92 19.61 -21.20
CA GLY A 647 27.29 19.11 -21.22
C GLY A 647 27.71 18.41 -19.93
N ALA A 648 28.94 17.95 -19.88
CA ALA A 648 29.47 17.01 -18.89
C ALA A 648 29.30 17.47 -17.41
N ARG A 649 29.41 18.78 -17.14
CA ARG A 649 29.19 19.32 -15.79
C ARG A 649 27.71 19.23 -15.40
N THR A 650 26.83 19.60 -16.31
CA THR A 650 25.37 19.49 -16.09
C THR A 650 24.99 18.04 -15.85
N ASP A 651 25.51 17.09 -16.66
CA ASP A 651 25.25 15.67 -16.50
C ASP A 651 25.72 15.15 -15.13
N ALA A 652 26.89 15.57 -14.67
CA ALA A 652 27.41 15.20 -13.36
C ALA A 652 26.55 15.76 -12.21
N LEU A 653 26.10 17.01 -12.32
CA LEU A 653 25.21 17.64 -11.33
C LEU A 653 23.82 16.99 -11.32
N LEU A 654 23.26 16.65 -12.49
CA LEU A 654 22.00 15.93 -12.60
C LEU A 654 22.10 14.52 -12.00
N ALA A 655 23.15 13.77 -12.34
CA ALA A 655 23.39 12.45 -11.78
C ALA A 655 23.52 12.51 -10.25
N THR A 656 24.13 13.56 -9.71
CA THR A 656 24.23 13.79 -8.26
C THR A 656 22.88 14.16 -7.66
N ALA A 657 22.15 15.11 -8.26
CA ALA A 657 20.86 15.57 -7.77
C ALA A 657 19.84 14.43 -7.69
N ARG A 658 19.77 13.57 -8.71
CA ARG A 658 18.86 12.42 -8.79
C ARG A 658 19.15 11.34 -7.75
N LYS A 659 20.38 11.27 -7.19
CA LYS A 659 20.75 10.35 -6.11
C LYS A 659 20.46 10.90 -4.71
N LEU A 660 20.04 12.16 -4.61
CA LEU A 660 19.62 12.76 -3.35
C LEU A 660 18.27 12.18 -2.89
N PRO A 661 17.97 12.23 -1.60
CA PRO A 661 16.71 11.69 -1.08
C PRO A 661 15.48 12.34 -1.73
N HIS A 662 14.74 11.58 -2.52
CA HIS A 662 13.56 12.03 -3.27
C HIS A 662 12.44 12.56 -2.37
N GLY A 663 12.39 12.13 -1.10
CA GLY A 663 11.41 12.59 -0.13
C GLY A 663 11.53 14.08 0.21
N THR A 664 12.72 14.68 0.13
CA THR A 664 13.00 16.07 0.54
C THR A 664 13.49 16.97 -0.57
N SER A 665 13.56 16.47 -1.81
CA SER A 665 14.03 17.23 -2.96
C SER A 665 13.16 17.02 -4.20
N ILE A 666 13.13 18.04 -5.06
CA ILE A 666 12.51 18.03 -6.38
C ILE A 666 13.59 18.47 -7.36
N VAL A 667 13.82 17.69 -8.41
CA VAL A 667 14.90 17.93 -9.36
C VAL A 667 14.34 18.38 -10.70
N LEU A 668 14.74 19.57 -11.14
CA LEU A 668 14.38 20.14 -12.43
C LEU A 668 15.63 20.38 -13.28
N HIS A 669 15.68 19.79 -14.47
CA HIS A 669 16.65 20.14 -15.49
C HIS A 669 16.10 21.30 -16.34
N ALA A 670 16.83 22.41 -16.41
CA ALA A 670 16.53 23.55 -17.24
C ALA A 670 17.67 23.81 -18.23
N PRO A 671 17.62 23.25 -19.47
CA PRO A 671 18.63 23.48 -20.50
C PRO A 671 18.85 24.97 -20.80
N SER A 672 17.77 25.76 -20.71
CA SER A 672 17.80 27.21 -20.87
C SER A 672 16.88 27.93 -19.87
N ALA A 673 17.04 29.25 -19.72
CA ALA A 673 16.16 30.07 -18.87
C ALA A 673 14.69 30.04 -19.28
N ASP A 674 14.41 29.76 -20.54
CA ASP A 674 13.06 29.82 -21.10
C ASP A 674 12.19 28.64 -20.68
N VAL A 675 12.82 27.56 -20.18
CA VAL A 675 12.12 26.40 -19.59
C VAL A 675 11.48 26.76 -18.24
N LEU A 676 12.05 27.75 -17.54
CA LEU A 676 11.51 28.21 -16.25
C LEU A 676 10.43 29.26 -16.43
N SER A 677 9.40 29.25 -15.61
CA SER A 677 8.38 30.28 -15.57
C SER A 677 8.99 31.66 -15.33
N ALA A 678 8.30 32.74 -15.76
CA ALA A 678 8.77 34.08 -15.60
C ALA A 678 8.98 34.48 -14.12
N THR A 679 8.23 33.86 -13.22
CA THR A 679 8.25 34.11 -11.79
C THR A 679 9.21 33.19 -11.02
N HIS A 680 9.81 32.20 -11.68
CA HIS A 680 10.69 31.25 -11.01
C HIS A 680 11.93 31.93 -10.41
N PRO A 681 12.26 31.74 -9.11
CA PRO A 681 13.34 32.45 -8.44
C PRO A 681 14.73 32.27 -9.07
N ALA A 682 14.96 31.09 -9.69
CA ALA A 682 16.22 30.82 -10.37
C ALA A 682 16.33 31.50 -11.74
N ARG A 683 15.23 31.89 -12.40
CA ARG A 683 15.25 32.40 -13.79
C ARG A 683 16.17 33.62 -13.99
N ALA A 684 16.11 34.60 -13.10
CA ALA A 684 16.94 35.81 -13.18
C ALA A 684 18.45 35.50 -13.03
N LYS A 685 18.82 34.37 -12.40
CA LYS A 685 20.21 33.96 -12.16
C LYS A 685 20.80 33.19 -13.35
N LEU A 686 19.97 32.64 -14.23
CA LEU A 686 20.39 31.81 -15.35
C LEU A 686 21.07 32.62 -16.47
N TYR A 687 20.73 33.88 -16.63
CA TYR A 687 21.38 34.72 -17.62
C TYR A 687 22.84 35.04 -17.32
N ALA A 688 23.32 34.71 -16.11
CA ALA A 688 24.68 34.94 -15.67
C ALA A 688 25.60 33.70 -15.75
N THR A 689 25.05 32.52 -16.18
CA THR A 689 25.79 31.25 -16.12
C THR A 689 25.68 30.54 -17.47
N THR A 690 26.78 30.48 -18.23
CA THR A 690 26.85 29.81 -19.54
C THR A 690 27.29 28.35 -19.47
N ASP A 691 27.96 27.94 -18.36
CA ASP A 691 28.55 26.64 -18.20
C ASP A 691 27.90 25.91 -17.02
N GLY A 692 27.06 24.95 -17.20
CA GLY A 692 26.36 24.09 -16.28
C GLY A 692 26.50 24.40 -14.76
N ALA A 693 25.39 24.68 -14.10
CA ALA A 693 25.35 24.93 -12.64
C ALA A 693 24.05 24.43 -12.03
N ALA A 694 24.05 24.11 -10.73
CA ALA A 694 22.87 23.83 -9.95
C ALA A 694 22.51 24.98 -9.03
N PHE A 695 21.21 25.21 -8.83
CA PHE A 695 20.68 26.13 -7.82
C PHE A 695 19.82 25.34 -6.85
N VAL A 696 20.02 25.52 -5.56
CA VAL A 696 19.17 24.95 -4.51
C VAL A 696 18.26 26.06 -4.00
N CYS A 697 16.96 25.94 -4.31
CA CYS A 697 15.97 26.92 -3.91
C CYS A 697 15.12 26.35 -2.76
N ARG A 698 14.64 27.25 -1.88
CA ARG A 698 13.66 26.96 -0.83
C ARG A 698 12.72 28.16 -0.74
N GLY A 699 11.46 27.96 -1.08
CA GLY A 699 10.52 29.05 -1.28
C GLY A 699 11.04 30.08 -2.30
N GLN A 700 11.06 31.36 -1.96
CA GLN A 700 11.49 32.45 -2.87
C GLN A 700 13.01 32.71 -2.89
N SER A 701 13.80 31.87 -2.20
CA SER A 701 15.25 32.07 -2.09
C SER A 701 16.02 30.94 -2.74
N CYS A 702 16.97 31.27 -3.64
CA CYS A 702 17.89 30.32 -4.24
C CYS A 702 19.35 30.60 -3.82
N SER A 703 20.15 29.55 -3.80
CA SER A 703 21.61 29.63 -3.55
C SER A 703 22.35 30.43 -4.63
N LEU A 704 23.62 30.70 -4.40
CA LEU A 704 24.58 30.98 -5.48
C LEU A 704 24.71 29.75 -6.38
N PRO A 705 25.20 29.92 -7.64
CA PRO A 705 25.43 28.79 -8.55
C PRO A 705 26.41 27.81 -7.93
N VAL A 706 26.07 26.52 -7.99
CA VAL A 706 26.87 25.38 -7.53
C VAL A 706 27.38 24.64 -8.76
N THR A 707 28.71 24.47 -8.86
CA THR A 707 29.36 23.83 -10.00
C THR A 707 29.97 22.46 -9.65
N GLU A 708 30.06 22.15 -8.36
CA GLU A 708 30.68 20.94 -7.83
C GLU A 708 29.64 20.03 -7.17
N SER A 709 29.68 18.72 -7.47
CA SER A 709 28.72 17.72 -6.97
C SER A 709 28.74 17.63 -5.44
N ASP A 710 29.91 17.63 -4.81
CA ASP A 710 30.04 17.53 -3.36
C ASP A 710 29.43 18.75 -2.63
N VAL A 711 29.60 19.95 -3.23
CA VAL A 711 28.98 21.17 -2.70
C VAL A 711 27.47 21.12 -2.83
N LEU A 712 26.94 20.55 -3.92
CA LEU A 712 25.51 20.34 -4.09
C LEU A 712 24.92 19.45 -2.98
N VAL A 713 25.58 18.31 -2.71
CA VAL A 713 25.15 17.40 -1.63
C VAL A 713 25.12 18.11 -0.27
N GLN A 714 26.21 18.82 0.07
CA GLN A 714 26.31 19.57 1.33
C GLN A 714 25.22 20.66 1.43
N MET A 715 24.96 21.32 0.32
CA MET A 715 24.00 22.40 0.28
C MET A 715 22.56 21.95 0.48
N VAL A 716 22.20 20.80 -0.06
CA VAL A 716 20.86 20.20 0.16
C VAL A 716 20.75 19.66 1.59
N ALA A 717 21.81 19.10 2.14
CA ALA A 717 21.85 18.56 3.49
C ALA A 717 21.79 19.63 4.60
N SER A 718 22.16 20.90 4.35
CA SER A 718 22.20 21.95 5.39
C SER A 718 20.84 22.60 5.63
N PRO A 719 20.44 22.91 6.87
CA PRO A 719 19.21 23.61 7.20
C PRO A 719 19.18 25.05 6.62
N ALA A 720 18.00 25.54 6.27
CA ALA A 720 17.83 26.88 5.67
C ALA A 720 18.35 28.03 6.57
N VAL A 721 18.27 27.88 7.89
CA VAL A 721 18.61 28.93 8.88
C VAL A 721 20.13 29.14 9.02
N GLU A 722 20.95 28.11 8.90
CA GLU A 722 22.42 28.27 8.99
C GLU A 722 23.04 28.96 7.77
N ARG A 723 22.40 28.88 6.61
CA ARG A 723 22.86 29.50 5.37
C ARG A 723 22.69 31.02 5.34
N LEU A 724 21.60 31.53 5.90
CA LEU A 724 21.41 32.96 6.04
C LEU A 724 22.50 33.59 6.93
N LYS A 725 22.95 32.87 8.00
CA LYS A 725 24.02 33.32 8.87
C LYS A 725 25.40 33.31 8.18
N SER A 726 25.69 32.27 7.38
CA SER A 726 26.97 32.19 6.66
C SER A 726 27.07 33.13 5.45
N GLN A 727 25.94 33.43 4.78
CA GLN A 727 25.91 34.37 3.65
C GLN A 727 25.95 35.84 4.07
N ILE A 728 25.49 36.18 5.29
CA ILE A 728 25.45 37.55 5.81
C ILE A 728 26.71 37.91 6.60
N GLY A 729 27.64 36.99 6.79
CA GLY A 729 28.88 37.24 7.56
C GLY A 729 28.64 37.56 9.04
N TRP A 730 27.53 37.02 9.62
CA TRP A 730 27.20 37.25 11.03
C TRP A 730 28.19 36.52 11.92
N PRO A 731 28.95 37.24 12.79
CA PRO A 731 29.92 36.60 13.65
C PRO A 731 29.21 35.66 14.65
N LEU A 732 29.65 34.42 14.71
CA LEU A 732 29.29 33.50 15.79
C LEU A 732 29.70 34.13 17.11
N ARG A 733 28.77 34.60 17.93
CA ARG A 733 29.05 34.93 19.33
C ARG A 733 29.40 33.64 20.04
N SER A 734 30.66 33.48 20.40
CA SER A 734 31.11 32.56 21.41
C SER A 734 30.64 33.10 22.76
N ASP A 735 29.50 32.66 23.24
CA ASP A 735 29.10 32.88 24.63
C ASP A 735 29.44 31.60 25.42
N GLY A 736 30.18 31.84 26.50
CA GLY A 736 30.76 30.89 27.41
C GLY A 736 29.79 30.18 28.35
#